data_a1ab3b3a31a7ddf213490d50efef2183
#
_entry.id   a1ab3b3a31a7ddf213490d50efef2183
#
_cell.length_a   1.000
_cell.length_b   1.000
_cell.length_c   1.000
_cell.angle_alpha   90.00
_cell.angle_beta   90.00
_cell.angle_gamma   90.00
#
_symmetry.space_group_name_H-M   'P 1'
#
loop_
_entity.id
_entity.type
_entity.pdbx_description
1 polymer ?
#
loop_
_entity_poly.entity_id
_entity_poly.type
_entity_poly.pdbx_seq_one_letter_code
_entity_poly.pdbx_strand_id
1 'polypeptide(L)'
;MSNLYKKDSPFQVFISFKKYLDVLEHIRYNDRLEYRASYAESLIEKTKNFKELRDGFQDLSLLEKHKDLIRPLLADLFPTGLTKNEIKAASIPLSNITFNYTERFQDILTDAGKDFEIEFRNINDDEFYVFCCCLILQTYLKKDVKTTLPLYYDIPNKQGIMKHYKITVNSDFSDIYPTKEAKIPSDEVIEMLLENLDDTQLWKKYFPSKSWILSGFAIISLIDCTSEVALSDLKSSLIKIDPQNLDPDENLKEIFKSYFDVADLNFGLMLFNNKNQRLEKLPIYENFFTNYILDFWINTFDEEIRKTAFENINYNSKPVVVSNVDKLDDEIKKLPSFSILKDNNINSFMVIPIMKDNELLAIMEFTSPIPNSLNGLKLKKLEFVADMIIFSLNRFTYERNNEIEAIIQREYTTIHDSVMWKFRNEAEKYFNAYLSKKVYSLKQISFKNLTPLFAFSDIRSSSEKRFKLMLEDLNQQIDCLYDLFSLINTSESEKYVLALDIFENELNNEIKADTEQRFQRLLREEIHPFIQGKLEIKTDEKTKLKIKNYFSQVFTQNDLFYANRKSLDDSITLVNRKLADILDENQLKAQEIFPHYFERFKSDGVEHNLFIGQNIAPDLSFSSKIVSELRYWQLKTICKMEREFQNFKENLSIPLDIASLIFVYNEKVDI
;
A
#
# COMPACT_ATOMS: atom_id res chain seq x y z
N MET A 1 28.31 33.63 -30.27
CA MET A 1 29.24 32.69 -29.60
C MET A 1 28.38 31.69 -28.85
N SER A 2 28.22 30.50 -29.41
CA SER A 2 27.49 29.45 -28.72
C SER A 2 28.33 29.01 -27.51
N ASN A 3 27.76 29.13 -26.31
CA ASN A 3 28.38 28.57 -25.11
C ASN A 3 28.57 27.06 -25.35
N LEU A 4 29.81 26.60 -25.38
CA LEU A 4 30.18 25.18 -25.47
C LEU A 4 29.52 24.33 -24.36
N TYR A 5 29.08 24.99 -23.30
CA TYR A 5 28.37 24.39 -22.18
C TYR A 5 27.08 25.12 -21.91
N LYS A 6 25.96 24.42 -21.98
CA LYS A 6 24.67 24.89 -21.44
C LYS A 6 24.68 24.86 -19.90
N LYS A 7 25.56 24.06 -19.28
CA LYS A 7 25.65 23.86 -17.82
C LYS A 7 26.89 24.55 -17.24
N ASP A 8 26.78 25.12 -16.05
CA ASP A 8 27.91 25.64 -15.28
C ASP A 8 28.89 24.54 -14.91
N SER A 9 30.19 24.78 -15.00
CA SER A 9 31.20 23.78 -14.67
C SER A 9 32.54 24.45 -14.26
N PRO A 10 33.41 23.74 -13.51
CA PRO A 10 34.73 24.25 -13.17
C PRO A 10 35.67 24.35 -14.38
N PHE A 11 35.27 23.83 -15.55
CA PHE A 11 36.17 23.73 -16.72
C PHE A 11 36.01 24.85 -17.73
N GLN A 12 37.13 25.28 -18.26
CA GLN A 12 37.25 25.87 -19.60
C GLN A 12 37.69 24.79 -20.58
N VAL A 13 36.90 24.54 -21.63
CA VAL A 13 37.15 23.42 -22.52
C VAL A 13 37.80 23.88 -23.81
N PHE A 14 38.84 23.17 -24.22
CA PHE A 14 39.56 23.32 -25.48
C PHE A 14 39.57 21.98 -26.22
N ILE A 15 39.17 21.98 -27.46
CA ILE A 15 39.26 20.81 -28.34
C ILE A 15 40.68 20.74 -28.85
N SER A 16 41.40 19.66 -28.60
CA SER A 16 42.77 19.45 -29.04
C SER A 16 42.99 17.98 -29.41
N PHE A 17 43.73 17.77 -30.46
CA PHE A 17 44.16 16.45 -30.92
C PHE A 17 45.63 16.16 -30.52
N LYS A 18 46.24 16.99 -29.68
CA LYS A 18 47.65 16.91 -29.28
C LYS A 18 48.00 15.50 -28.78
N LYS A 19 47.29 14.99 -27.78
CA LYS A 19 47.61 13.67 -27.24
C LYS A 19 47.53 12.55 -28.28
N TYR A 20 46.55 12.60 -29.16
CA TYR A 20 46.43 11.60 -30.20
C TYR A 20 47.57 11.76 -31.26
N LEU A 21 47.96 12.97 -31.61
CA LEU A 21 49.14 13.23 -32.45
C LEU A 21 50.42 12.74 -31.81
N ASP A 22 50.57 12.90 -30.48
CA ASP A 22 51.71 12.37 -29.73
C ASP A 22 51.74 10.80 -29.77
N VAL A 23 50.56 10.13 -29.72
CA VAL A 23 50.44 8.69 -29.94
C VAL A 23 50.88 8.30 -31.35
N LEU A 24 50.47 9.05 -32.38
CA LEU A 24 50.88 8.82 -33.77
C LEU A 24 52.39 9.01 -33.94
N GLU A 25 53.00 10.01 -33.29
CA GLU A 25 54.48 10.20 -33.29
C GLU A 25 55.18 9.03 -32.64
N HIS A 26 54.63 8.46 -31.55
CA HIS A 26 55.16 7.23 -30.94
C HIS A 26 55.07 6.05 -31.89
N ILE A 27 53.93 5.85 -32.57
CA ILE A 27 53.78 4.77 -33.58
C ILE A 27 54.78 4.93 -34.71
N ARG A 28 54.99 6.16 -35.21
CA ARG A 28 55.98 6.48 -36.28
C ARG A 28 57.38 6.00 -35.98
N TYR A 29 57.82 6.13 -34.74
CA TYR A 29 59.20 5.80 -34.35
C TYR A 29 59.37 4.40 -33.74
N ASN A 30 58.34 3.82 -33.13
CA ASN A 30 58.44 2.65 -32.31
C ASN A 30 57.60 1.44 -32.81
N ASP A 31 56.77 1.61 -33.82
CA ASP A 31 55.98 0.50 -34.33
C ASP A 31 56.87 -0.45 -35.17
N ARG A 32 56.74 -1.74 -34.91
CA ARG A 32 57.45 -2.82 -35.63
C ARG A 32 56.86 -3.07 -37.02
N LEU A 33 55.69 -2.49 -37.31
CA LEU A 33 54.98 -2.66 -38.58
C LEU A 33 55.20 -1.41 -39.44
N GLU A 34 56.05 -1.53 -40.47
CA GLU A 34 56.44 -0.43 -41.37
C GLU A 34 55.23 0.34 -41.97
N TYR A 35 54.16 -0.38 -42.32
CA TYR A 35 52.97 0.25 -42.85
C TYR A 35 52.26 1.15 -41.84
N ARG A 36 52.28 0.81 -40.53
CA ARG A 36 51.70 1.67 -39.48
C ARG A 36 52.55 2.91 -39.23
N ALA A 37 53.82 2.80 -39.25
CA ALA A 37 54.75 3.91 -39.15
C ALA A 37 54.56 4.88 -40.30
N SER A 38 54.49 4.40 -41.56
CA SER A 38 54.25 5.21 -42.76
C SER A 38 52.88 5.87 -42.75
N TYR A 39 51.84 5.17 -42.25
CA TYR A 39 50.50 5.74 -42.08
C TYR A 39 50.50 6.85 -41.05
N ALA A 40 51.07 6.68 -39.89
CA ALA A 40 51.20 7.70 -38.84
C ALA A 40 51.94 8.93 -39.33
N GLU A 41 53.09 8.74 -40.06
CA GLU A 41 53.84 9.84 -40.69
C GLU A 41 53.00 10.65 -41.67
N SER A 42 52.23 9.98 -42.53
CA SER A 42 51.30 10.66 -43.48
C SER A 42 50.27 11.51 -42.77
N LEU A 43 49.69 11.07 -41.65
CA LEU A 43 48.72 11.82 -40.89
C LEU A 43 49.34 13.04 -40.18
N ILE A 44 50.52 12.86 -39.59
CA ILE A 44 51.29 13.93 -38.93
C ILE A 44 51.65 15.02 -39.93
N GLU A 45 52.19 14.70 -41.11
CA GLU A 45 52.51 15.65 -42.15
C GLU A 45 51.29 16.44 -42.66
N LYS A 46 50.12 15.79 -42.85
CA LYS A 46 48.88 16.43 -43.25
C LYS A 46 48.37 17.47 -42.22
N THR A 47 48.60 17.23 -40.95
CA THR A 47 48.13 18.10 -39.86
C THR A 47 49.12 19.17 -39.44
N LYS A 48 50.38 19.10 -39.90
CA LYS A 48 51.51 19.95 -39.52
C LYS A 48 51.25 21.47 -39.68
N ASN A 49 50.51 21.86 -40.73
CA ASN A 49 50.23 23.24 -41.03
C ASN A 49 48.99 23.82 -40.23
N PHE A 50 48.30 22.99 -39.48
CA PHE A 50 47.08 23.33 -38.72
C PHE A 50 47.40 23.30 -37.24
N LYS A 51 48.14 24.32 -36.74
CA LYS A 51 48.60 24.36 -35.33
C LYS A 51 47.45 24.33 -34.35
N GLU A 52 46.29 24.90 -34.70
CA GLU A 52 45.09 24.90 -33.89
C GLU A 52 44.63 23.48 -33.49
N LEU A 53 44.86 22.45 -34.32
CA LEU A 53 44.52 21.08 -34.00
C LEU A 53 45.37 20.53 -32.84
N ARG A 54 46.63 21.02 -32.70
CA ARG A 54 47.55 20.63 -31.62
C ARG A 54 47.43 21.58 -30.41
N ASP A 55 47.41 22.90 -30.65
CA ASP A 55 47.38 23.89 -29.57
C ASP A 55 46.04 23.98 -28.85
N GLY A 56 44.97 23.57 -29.53
CA GLY A 56 43.57 23.56 -29.03
C GLY A 56 42.79 24.82 -29.38
N PHE A 57 41.50 24.68 -29.50
CA PHE A 57 40.55 25.72 -29.88
C PHE A 57 39.22 25.59 -29.18
N GLN A 58 38.44 26.68 -29.11
CA GLN A 58 37.08 26.71 -28.56
C GLN A 58 36.00 26.95 -29.62
N ASP A 59 36.41 27.40 -30.80
CA ASP A 59 35.47 27.65 -31.89
C ASP A 59 35.06 26.37 -32.61
N LEU A 60 33.80 25.96 -32.43
CA LEU A 60 33.23 24.76 -33.03
C LEU A 60 33.21 24.77 -34.55
N SER A 61 33.24 25.95 -35.19
CA SER A 61 33.29 26.08 -36.64
C SER A 61 34.54 25.45 -37.23
N LEU A 62 35.62 25.38 -36.46
CA LEU A 62 36.89 24.77 -36.86
C LEU A 62 36.77 23.22 -36.99
N LEU A 63 35.87 22.57 -36.23
CA LEU A 63 35.61 21.13 -36.44
C LEU A 63 35.04 20.85 -37.82
N GLU A 64 34.08 21.66 -38.27
CA GLU A 64 33.49 21.48 -39.61
C GLU A 64 34.46 21.91 -40.70
N LYS A 65 35.20 23.01 -40.49
CA LYS A 65 36.27 23.49 -41.41
C LYS A 65 37.34 22.44 -41.65
N HIS A 66 37.74 21.69 -40.61
CA HIS A 66 38.81 20.70 -40.69
C HIS A 66 38.27 19.25 -40.75
N LYS A 67 37.02 19.07 -41.05
CA LYS A 67 36.35 17.72 -41.08
C LYS A 67 37.10 16.71 -41.95
N ASP A 68 37.55 17.15 -43.14
CA ASP A 68 38.30 16.29 -44.08
C ASP A 68 39.67 15.89 -43.59
N LEU A 69 40.23 16.57 -42.60
CA LEU A 69 41.48 16.21 -41.92
C LEU A 69 41.21 15.41 -40.65
N ILE A 70 40.17 15.75 -39.87
CA ILE A 70 39.82 15.08 -38.62
C ILE A 70 39.38 13.65 -38.89
N ARG A 71 38.56 13.44 -39.91
CA ARG A 71 38.05 12.10 -40.23
C ARG A 71 39.14 11.05 -40.51
N PRO A 72 40.12 11.30 -41.41
CA PRO A 72 41.28 10.42 -41.58
C PRO A 72 42.18 10.35 -40.36
N LEU A 73 42.36 11.44 -39.63
CA LEU A 73 43.13 11.48 -38.40
C LEU A 73 42.60 10.47 -37.35
N LEU A 74 41.31 10.37 -37.20
CA LEU A 74 40.66 9.50 -36.23
C LEU A 74 40.32 8.07 -36.78
N ALA A 75 40.77 7.71 -37.99
CA ALA A 75 40.38 6.48 -38.65
C ALA A 75 40.74 5.20 -37.85
N ASP A 76 41.82 5.20 -37.13
CA ASP A 76 42.20 4.08 -36.26
C ASP A 76 41.28 3.90 -35.07
N LEU A 77 40.70 5.00 -34.57
CA LEU A 77 39.74 5.00 -33.48
C LEU A 77 38.33 4.63 -33.95
N PHE A 78 38.07 4.77 -35.26
CA PHE A 78 36.78 4.49 -35.93
C PHE A 78 37.00 3.53 -37.13
N PRO A 79 37.41 2.26 -36.88
CA PRO A 79 37.74 1.32 -37.95
C PRO A 79 36.53 1.06 -38.85
N THR A 80 36.71 1.19 -40.16
CA THR A 80 35.64 1.07 -41.18
C THR A 80 34.92 -0.29 -41.10
N GLY A 81 35.59 -1.36 -40.71
CA GLY A 81 34.96 -2.67 -40.56
C GLY A 81 33.97 -2.80 -39.47
N LEU A 82 33.94 -1.86 -38.50
CA LEU A 82 33.07 -1.89 -37.34
C LEU A 82 31.99 -0.78 -37.35
N THR A 83 32.04 0.10 -38.35
CA THR A 83 31.19 1.33 -38.40
C THR A 83 29.69 1.04 -38.39
N LYS A 84 29.25 -0.13 -38.86
CA LYS A 84 27.84 -0.60 -38.85
C LYS A 84 27.43 -1.34 -37.56
N ASN A 85 28.38 -1.76 -36.76
CA ASN A 85 28.11 -2.54 -35.55
C ASN A 85 28.26 -1.71 -34.28
N GLU A 86 29.29 -0.85 -34.23
CA GLU A 86 29.56 -0.01 -33.06
C GLU A 86 28.72 1.29 -33.11
N ILE A 87 28.21 1.69 -31.96
CA ILE A 87 27.58 2.99 -31.75
C ILE A 87 28.61 3.84 -31.04
N LYS A 88 29.36 4.67 -31.82
CA LYS A 88 30.55 5.34 -31.32
C LYS A 88 30.69 6.72 -31.93
N ALA A 89 31.14 7.69 -31.13
CA ALA A 89 31.46 9.04 -31.59
C ALA A 89 32.67 9.62 -30.87
N ALA A 90 33.36 10.55 -31.53
CA ALA A 90 34.21 11.50 -30.84
C ALA A 90 33.35 12.62 -30.26
N SER A 91 33.60 13.02 -29.03
CA SER A 91 32.84 14.03 -28.33
C SER A 91 33.76 15.09 -27.71
N ILE A 92 33.22 16.30 -27.55
CA ILE A 92 33.83 17.27 -26.66
C ILE A 92 33.63 16.78 -25.22
N PRO A 93 34.69 16.66 -24.42
CA PRO A 93 34.57 16.11 -23.08
C PRO A 93 33.53 16.83 -22.24
N LEU A 94 32.71 16.10 -21.49
CA LEU A 94 31.66 16.65 -20.61
C LEU A 94 30.61 17.50 -21.32
N SER A 95 30.39 17.28 -22.60
CA SER A 95 29.33 17.95 -23.37
C SER A 95 28.55 16.92 -24.20
N ASN A 96 27.36 17.31 -24.63
CA ASN A 96 26.53 16.52 -25.56
C ASN A 96 26.93 16.73 -27.03
N ILE A 97 28.00 17.51 -27.29
CA ILE A 97 28.44 17.82 -28.64
C ILE A 97 29.34 16.70 -29.13
N THR A 98 28.91 16.06 -30.20
CA THR A 98 29.62 14.94 -30.83
C THR A 98 30.04 15.34 -32.24
N PHE A 99 31.19 14.84 -32.65
CA PHE A 99 31.71 14.97 -34.00
C PHE A 99 32.36 13.64 -34.40
N ASN A 100 32.46 13.36 -35.68
CA ASN A 100 32.99 12.08 -36.19
C ASN A 100 32.31 10.85 -35.59
N TYR A 101 31.41 10.23 -36.34
CA TYR A 101 30.55 9.14 -35.88
C TYR A 101 30.76 7.89 -36.68
N THR A 102 30.41 6.73 -36.08
CA THR A 102 30.14 5.49 -36.81
C THR A 102 28.82 5.62 -37.62
N GLU A 103 28.69 4.87 -38.72
CA GLU A 103 27.46 4.87 -39.54
C GLU A 103 26.24 4.55 -38.68
N ARG A 104 26.34 3.53 -37.83
CA ARG A 104 25.24 3.15 -36.94
C ARG A 104 24.80 4.27 -36.00
N PHE A 105 25.73 5.05 -35.45
CA PHE A 105 25.35 6.17 -34.58
C PHE A 105 24.69 7.29 -35.40
N GLN A 106 25.19 7.55 -36.59
CA GLN A 106 24.59 8.53 -37.50
C GLN A 106 23.16 8.14 -37.89
N ASP A 107 22.90 6.85 -38.17
CA ASP A 107 21.57 6.35 -38.46
C ASP A 107 20.61 6.55 -37.28
N ILE A 108 21.04 6.25 -36.05
CA ILE A 108 20.27 6.50 -34.82
C ILE A 108 19.88 7.97 -34.68
N LEU A 109 20.83 8.89 -34.89
CA LEU A 109 20.55 10.34 -34.83
C LEU A 109 19.61 10.81 -35.95
N THR A 110 19.75 10.24 -37.13
CA THR A 110 18.87 10.52 -38.28
C THR A 110 17.43 10.07 -38.01
N ASP A 111 17.28 8.89 -37.40
CA ASP A 111 15.98 8.33 -37.02
C ASP A 111 15.30 9.14 -35.89
N ALA A 112 16.07 9.73 -34.99
CA ALA A 112 15.56 10.59 -33.93
C ALA A 112 14.98 11.92 -34.42
N GLY A 113 15.37 12.35 -35.64
CA GLY A 113 14.87 13.57 -36.27
C GLY A 113 15.88 14.72 -36.26
N LYS A 114 15.67 15.69 -37.18
CA LYS A 114 16.62 16.81 -37.39
C LYS A 114 16.67 17.81 -36.20
N ASP A 115 15.57 17.92 -35.47
CA ASP A 115 15.44 18.85 -34.35
C ASP A 115 15.77 18.20 -33.00
N PHE A 116 16.19 16.93 -33.00
CA PHE A 116 16.53 16.21 -31.79
C PHE A 116 17.91 16.63 -31.26
N GLU A 117 17.93 17.09 -30.01
CA GLU A 117 19.17 17.38 -29.27
C GLU A 117 19.41 16.26 -28.23
N ILE A 118 20.62 15.71 -28.23
CA ILE A 118 21.02 14.69 -27.24
C ILE A 118 21.20 15.33 -25.88
N GLU A 119 20.59 14.79 -24.85
CA GLU A 119 20.78 15.21 -23.46
C GLU A 119 21.05 14.02 -22.54
N PHE A 120 21.81 14.27 -21.45
CA PHE A 120 22.02 13.28 -20.40
C PHE A 120 20.72 13.07 -19.62
N ARG A 121 20.37 11.79 -19.44
CA ARG A 121 19.21 11.43 -18.64
C ARG A 121 19.48 11.69 -17.15
N ASN A 122 18.53 12.34 -16.47
CA ASN A 122 18.45 12.46 -15.00
C ASN A 122 19.73 13.00 -14.31
N ILE A 123 20.43 13.95 -14.91
CA ILE A 123 21.51 14.67 -14.24
C ILE A 123 21.13 16.14 -14.15
N ASN A 124 20.92 16.63 -12.95
CA ASN A 124 20.71 18.05 -12.72
C ASN A 124 22.04 18.84 -12.78
N ASP A 125 21.96 20.18 -12.83
CA ASP A 125 23.14 21.03 -13.00
C ASP A 125 24.09 20.97 -11.81
N ASP A 126 23.56 20.79 -10.59
CA ASP A 126 24.34 20.71 -9.37
C ASP A 126 25.12 19.38 -9.30
N GLU A 127 24.46 18.27 -9.58
CA GLU A 127 25.11 16.94 -9.67
C GLU A 127 26.19 16.92 -10.75
N PHE A 128 25.92 17.55 -11.91
CA PHE A 128 26.89 17.65 -12.98
C PHE A 128 28.11 18.46 -12.57
N TYR A 129 27.92 19.56 -11.82
CA TYR A 129 29.03 20.36 -11.31
C TYR A 129 29.93 19.56 -10.37
N VAL A 130 29.34 18.89 -9.39
CA VAL A 130 30.07 18.04 -8.42
C VAL A 130 30.79 16.91 -9.14
N PHE A 131 30.15 16.27 -10.12
CA PHE A 131 30.78 15.23 -10.96
C PHE A 131 32.03 15.77 -11.67
N CYS A 132 31.98 16.97 -12.26
CA CYS A 132 33.13 17.60 -12.87
C CYS A 132 34.26 17.86 -11.87
N CYS A 133 33.96 18.29 -10.65
CA CYS A 133 34.96 18.47 -9.60
C CYS A 133 35.60 17.13 -9.19
N CYS A 134 34.79 16.07 -9.05
CA CYS A 134 35.29 14.74 -8.76
C CYS A 134 36.25 14.20 -9.84
N LEU A 135 36.00 14.51 -11.11
CA LEU A 135 36.95 14.18 -12.18
C LEU A 135 38.31 14.88 -12.02
N ILE A 136 38.33 16.13 -11.52
CA ILE A 136 39.58 16.81 -11.19
C ILE A 136 40.32 16.07 -10.06
N LEU A 137 39.61 15.72 -9.00
CA LEU A 137 40.17 14.95 -7.89
C LEU A 137 40.79 13.63 -8.37
N GLN A 138 40.09 12.89 -9.21
CA GLN A 138 40.52 11.59 -9.73
C GLN A 138 41.68 11.71 -10.72
N THR A 139 41.55 12.62 -11.71
CA THR A 139 42.47 12.68 -12.85
C THR A 139 43.74 13.47 -12.53
N TYR A 140 43.59 14.66 -11.95
CA TYR A 140 44.72 15.56 -11.67
C TYR A 140 45.37 15.30 -10.30
N LEU A 141 44.53 15.21 -9.24
CA LEU A 141 45.00 15.01 -7.86
C LEU A 141 45.24 13.53 -7.52
N LYS A 142 44.90 12.61 -8.42
CA LYS A 142 45.12 11.15 -8.27
C LYS A 142 44.49 10.57 -7.01
N LYS A 143 43.37 11.12 -6.57
CA LYS A 143 42.58 10.63 -5.43
C LYS A 143 41.68 9.48 -5.87
N ASP A 144 41.53 8.45 -5.05
CA ASP A 144 40.61 7.32 -5.33
C ASP A 144 39.15 7.75 -5.00
N VAL A 145 38.57 8.54 -5.87
CA VAL A 145 37.19 8.97 -5.79
C VAL A 145 36.38 8.14 -6.77
N LYS A 146 35.60 7.18 -6.25
CA LYS A 146 34.73 6.32 -7.07
C LYS A 146 33.46 7.08 -7.49
N THR A 147 33.57 7.93 -8.48
CA THR A 147 32.42 8.60 -9.09
C THR A 147 31.88 7.75 -10.23
N THR A 148 31.02 6.79 -9.92
CA THR A 148 30.32 6.01 -10.94
C THR A 148 28.88 6.50 -11.06
N LEU A 149 28.68 7.69 -11.62
CA LEU A 149 27.37 8.06 -12.15
C LEU A 149 27.22 7.37 -13.52
N PRO A 150 26.32 6.39 -13.66
CA PRO A 150 26.05 5.82 -14.97
C PRO A 150 25.38 6.87 -15.84
N LEU A 151 26.05 7.25 -16.94
CA LEU A 151 25.54 8.20 -17.89
C LEU A 151 24.68 7.50 -18.94
N TYR A 152 23.52 8.05 -19.25
CA TYR A 152 22.61 7.54 -20.26
C TYR A 152 22.17 8.64 -21.22
N TYR A 153 21.91 8.24 -22.49
CA TYR A 153 21.17 9.02 -23.47
C TYR A 153 19.83 8.37 -23.73
N ASP A 154 18.80 9.19 -23.78
CA ASP A 154 17.46 8.80 -24.22
C ASP A 154 17.27 9.32 -25.65
N ILE A 155 17.20 8.42 -26.63
CA ILE A 155 17.12 8.74 -28.06
C ILE A 155 15.90 8.05 -28.65
N PRO A 156 14.89 8.75 -29.18
CA PRO A 156 13.76 8.11 -29.81
C PRO A 156 14.17 7.47 -31.14
N ASN A 157 13.60 6.30 -31.45
CA ASN A 157 13.76 5.72 -32.76
C ASN A 157 12.79 6.35 -33.78
N LYS A 158 12.85 5.95 -35.05
CA LYS A 158 11.98 6.44 -36.13
C LYS A 158 10.47 6.29 -35.85
N GLN A 159 10.09 5.37 -34.97
CA GLN A 159 8.70 5.10 -34.59
C GLN A 159 8.28 5.87 -33.32
N GLY A 160 9.17 6.72 -32.76
CA GLY A 160 8.93 7.47 -31.53
C GLY A 160 9.12 6.67 -30.25
N ILE A 161 9.60 5.41 -30.32
CA ILE A 161 9.88 4.60 -29.11
C ILE A 161 11.19 5.12 -28.52
N MET A 162 11.17 5.46 -27.23
CA MET A 162 12.36 5.87 -26.49
C MET A 162 13.32 4.69 -26.32
N LYS A 163 14.55 4.87 -26.80
CA LYS A 163 15.66 3.95 -26.63
C LYS A 163 16.64 4.52 -25.62
N HIS A 164 17.17 3.67 -24.76
CA HIS A 164 18.07 4.03 -23.69
C HIS A 164 19.46 3.47 -23.95
N TYR A 165 20.44 4.36 -23.98
CA TYR A 165 21.82 3.99 -24.28
C TYR A 165 22.73 4.33 -23.10
N LYS A 166 23.39 3.34 -22.54
CA LYS A 166 24.45 3.54 -21.56
C LYS A 166 25.70 4.08 -22.25
N ILE A 167 26.26 5.14 -21.70
CA ILE A 167 27.46 5.80 -22.24
C ILE A 167 28.68 5.26 -21.52
N THR A 168 29.67 4.83 -22.30
CA THR A 168 31.03 4.56 -21.83
C THR A 168 31.94 5.60 -22.44
N VAL A 169 32.77 6.26 -21.62
CA VAL A 169 33.64 7.34 -22.03
C VAL A 169 35.08 6.90 -21.90
N ASN A 170 35.84 6.99 -22.99
CA ASN A 170 37.29 6.92 -22.97
C ASN A 170 37.84 8.35 -23.09
N SER A 171 38.56 8.80 -22.07
CA SER A 171 39.18 10.13 -21.95
C SER A 171 40.71 10.14 -22.09
N ASP A 172 41.32 9.06 -22.64
CA ASP A 172 42.75 8.96 -22.79
C ASP A 172 43.36 10.11 -23.62
N PHE A 173 42.54 10.72 -24.48
CA PHE A 173 42.95 11.85 -25.33
C PHE A 173 42.63 13.20 -24.76
N SER A 174 42.31 13.29 -23.45
CA SER A 174 42.07 14.55 -22.77
C SER A 174 42.99 14.76 -21.57
N ASP A 175 43.25 16.03 -21.24
CA ASP A 175 44.06 16.44 -20.09
C ASP A 175 43.35 17.49 -19.27
N ILE A 176 43.64 17.53 -17.98
CA ILE A 176 43.14 18.53 -17.04
C ILE A 176 44.30 19.32 -16.48
N TYR A 177 44.21 20.66 -16.58
CA TYR A 177 45.25 21.59 -16.09
C TYR A 177 44.62 22.69 -15.22
N PRO A 178 45.31 23.12 -14.14
CA PRO A 178 44.84 24.27 -13.35
C PRO A 178 45.09 25.57 -14.11
N THR A 179 44.16 26.51 -14.01
CA THR A 179 44.40 27.93 -14.35
C THR A 179 45.05 28.67 -13.17
N LYS A 180 45.35 29.92 -13.32
CA LYS A 180 45.85 30.78 -12.22
C LYS A 180 44.82 30.96 -11.08
N GLU A 181 43.56 30.72 -11.36
CA GLU A 181 42.44 30.83 -10.41
C GLU A 181 42.12 29.50 -9.73
N ALA A 182 42.74 28.43 -10.16
CA ALA A 182 42.51 27.12 -9.60
C ALA A 182 43.00 27.02 -8.15
N LYS A 183 42.22 26.43 -7.29
CA LYS A 183 42.57 26.10 -5.92
C LYS A 183 42.83 24.62 -5.82
N ILE A 184 43.91 24.25 -5.12
CA ILE A 184 44.23 22.86 -4.83
C ILE A 184 43.82 22.62 -3.36
N PRO A 185 42.74 21.88 -3.09
CA PRO A 185 42.29 21.62 -1.74
C PRO A 185 43.24 20.66 -1.01
N SER A 186 43.40 20.83 0.31
CA SER A 186 44.10 19.85 1.18
C SER A 186 43.30 18.56 1.32
N ASP A 187 43.94 17.49 1.79
CA ASP A 187 43.29 16.20 1.97
C ASP A 187 42.10 16.28 2.95
N GLU A 188 42.20 17.06 4.03
CA GLU A 188 41.12 17.33 4.97
C GLU A 188 39.91 18.00 4.29
N VAL A 189 40.18 18.93 3.40
CA VAL A 189 39.11 19.60 2.61
C VAL A 189 38.48 18.65 1.64
N ILE A 190 39.27 17.76 1.02
CA ILE A 190 38.72 16.74 0.09
C ILE A 190 37.79 15.79 0.83
N GLU A 191 38.17 15.31 2.02
CA GLU A 191 37.30 14.48 2.85
C GLU A 191 35.98 15.19 3.22
N MET A 192 36.08 16.46 3.66
CA MET A 192 34.89 17.28 3.94
C MET A 192 33.99 17.44 2.70
N LEU A 193 34.56 17.65 1.50
CA LEU A 193 33.80 17.76 0.26
C LEU A 193 33.08 16.46 -0.09
N LEU A 194 33.76 15.31 0.07
CA LEU A 194 33.18 14.00 -0.24
C LEU A 194 32.08 13.59 0.74
N GLU A 195 32.10 14.12 1.98
CA GLU A 195 31.01 13.95 2.94
C GLU A 195 29.78 14.82 2.64
N ASN A 196 29.94 15.87 1.82
CA ASN A 196 28.89 16.87 1.50
C ASN A 196 28.70 16.98 -0.03
N LEU A 197 28.33 15.88 -0.68
CA LEU A 197 28.13 15.85 -2.14
C LEU A 197 26.96 16.70 -2.61
N ASP A 198 25.97 16.93 -1.76
CA ASP A 198 24.77 17.71 -2.08
C ASP A 198 24.96 19.25 -1.94
N ASP A 199 26.04 19.70 -1.30
CA ASP A 199 26.33 21.13 -1.13
C ASP A 199 27.17 21.69 -2.28
N THR A 200 26.54 21.97 -3.42
CA THR A 200 27.20 22.55 -4.61
C THR A 200 27.89 23.87 -4.32
N GLN A 201 27.40 24.70 -3.37
CA GLN A 201 28.03 25.97 -3.03
C GLN A 201 29.37 25.77 -2.34
N LEU A 202 29.47 24.75 -1.50
CA LEU A 202 30.72 24.34 -0.88
C LEU A 202 31.75 23.89 -1.95
N TRP A 203 31.33 23.09 -2.92
CA TRP A 203 32.17 22.67 -4.03
C TRP A 203 32.63 23.84 -4.89
N LYS A 204 31.74 24.81 -5.24
CA LYS A 204 32.07 26.04 -6.01
C LYS A 204 33.08 26.91 -5.30
N LYS A 205 33.12 26.93 -3.99
CA LYS A 205 34.13 27.69 -3.20
C LYS A 205 35.55 27.18 -3.41
N TYR A 206 35.74 25.86 -3.55
CA TYR A 206 37.05 25.23 -3.73
C TYR A 206 37.38 24.93 -5.18
N PHE A 207 36.40 24.75 -6.02
CA PHE A 207 36.52 24.62 -7.47
C PHE A 207 35.69 25.67 -8.18
N PRO A 208 36.15 26.94 -8.24
CA PRO A 208 35.39 27.99 -8.89
C PRO A 208 35.09 27.67 -10.35
N SER A 209 33.98 28.23 -10.87
CA SER A 209 33.62 28.10 -12.29
C SER A 209 34.77 28.54 -13.19
N LYS A 210 35.05 27.77 -14.24
CA LYS A 210 36.12 28.01 -15.23
C LYS A 210 37.55 28.15 -14.67
N SER A 211 37.81 27.63 -13.47
CA SER A 211 39.14 27.66 -12.85
C SER A 211 40.07 26.57 -13.34
N TRP A 212 39.59 25.62 -14.11
CA TRP A 212 40.37 24.50 -14.66
C TRP A 212 40.23 24.46 -16.20
N ILE A 213 41.24 23.94 -16.87
CA ILE A 213 41.23 23.69 -18.31
C ILE A 213 41.07 22.20 -18.55
N LEU A 214 40.09 21.83 -19.36
CA LEU A 214 39.93 20.50 -19.92
C LEU A 214 40.25 20.57 -21.41
N SER A 215 41.36 19.97 -21.82
CA SER A 215 41.87 20.03 -23.19
C SER A 215 41.89 18.63 -23.82
N GLY A 216 41.37 18.50 -25.03
CA GLY A 216 41.39 17.27 -25.79
C GLY A 216 40.01 16.89 -26.35
N PHE A 217 39.81 15.60 -26.57
CA PHE A 217 38.53 15.00 -26.95
C PHE A 217 38.34 13.65 -26.24
N ALA A 218 37.09 13.21 -26.17
CA ALA A 218 36.75 11.90 -25.64
C ALA A 218 36.14 11.01 -26.73
N ILE A 219 36.29 9.71 -26.58
CA ILE A 219 35.53 8.73 -27.37
C ILE A 219 34.39 8.23 -26.52
N ILE A 220 33.18 8.40 -27.00
CA ILE A 220 31.98 7.80 -26.39
C ILE A 220 31.58 6.55 -27.17
N SER A 221 31.21 5.52 -26.44
CA SER A 221 30.61 4.30 -26.99
C SER A 221 29.29 4.07 -26.29
N LEU A 222 28.24 3.80 -27.07
CA LEU A 222 26.89 3.58 -26.58
C LEU A 222 26.52 2.11 -26.62
N ILE A 223 25.92 1.64 -25.54
CA ILE A 223 25.40 0.27 -25.42
C ILE A 223 23.88 0.39 -25.26
N ASP A 224 23.11 -0.22 -26.14
CA ASP A 224 21.66 -0.27 -26.01
C ASP A 224 21.32 -1.09 -24.75
N CYS A 225 20.72 -0.42 -23.78
CA CYS A 225 20.25 -0.97 -22.51
C CYS A 225 18.75 -0.69 -22.32
N THR A 226 18.02 -0.52 -23.42
CA THR A 226 16.59 -0.16 -23.39
C THR A 226 15.77 -1.17 -22.57
N SER A 227 16.05 -2.46 -22.71
CA SER A 227 15.30 -3.49 -21.97
C SER A 227 15.56 -3.43 -20.46
N GLU A 228 16.81 -3.17 -20.04
CA GLU A 228 17.20 -3.08 -18.63
C GLU A 228 16.65 -1.83 -17.96
N VAL A 229 16.74 -0.70 -18.66
CA VAL A 229 16.21 0.57 -18.15
C VAL A 229 14.68 0.52 -18.10
N ALA A 230 14.01 0.08 -19.17
CA ALA A 230 12.56 -0.08 -19.19
C ALA A 230 12.06 -1.06 -18.12
N LEU A 231 12.85 -2.12 -17.83
CA LEU A 231 12.56 -3.03 -16.71
C LEU A 231 12.66 -2.32 -15.36
N SER A 232 13.68 -1.48 -15.16
CA SER A 232 13.84 -0.69 -13.92
C SER A 232 12.73 0.34 -13.76
N ASP A 233 12.39 1.04 -14.83
CA ASP A 233 11.31 2.02 -14.84
C ASP A 233 9.95 1.35 -14.59
N LEU A 234 9.72 0.19 -15.19
CA LEU A 234 8.51 -0.60 -14.98
C LEU A 234 8.37 -1.03 -13.51
N LYS A 235 9.45 -1.50 -12.89
CA LYS A 235 9.46 -1.84 -11.46
C LYS A 235 9.12 -0.62 -10.59
N SER A 236 9.70 0.53 -10.89
CA SER A 236 9.44 1.78 -10.17
C SER A 236 7.98 2.25 -10.32
N SER A 237 7.43 2.16 -11.53
CA SER A 237 6.04 2.53 -11.81
C SER A 237 5.03 1.57 -11.18
N LEU A 238 5.33 0.27 -11.18
CA LEU A 238 4.48 -0.73 -10.52
C LEU A 238 4.42 -0.53 -8.99
N ILE A 239 5.51 -0.09 -8.36
CA ILE A 239 5.52 0.25 -6.93
C ILE A 239 4.61 1.45 -6.62
N LYS A 240 4.42 2.37 -7.56
CA LYS A 240 3.54 3.53 -7.40
C LYS A 240 2.04 3.23 -7.56
N ILE A 241 1.68 2.01 -7.98
CA ILE A 241 0.28 1.55 -8.01
C ILE A 241 -0.21 1.41 -6.56
N ASP A 242 -0.88 2.44 -6.07
CA ASP A 242 -1.30 2.59 -4.68
C ASP A 242 -2.69 3.25 -4.63
N PRO A 243 -3.67 2.70 -3.90
CA PRO A 243 -4.98 3.31 -3.75
C PRO A 243 -4.98 4.69 -3.09
N GLN A 244 -3.93 5.03 -2.34
CA GLN A 244 -3.78 6.35 -1.72
C GLN A 244 -3.15 7.38 -2.67
N ASN A 245 -2.49 6.91 -3.73
CA ASN A 245 -1.89 7.77 -4.74
C ASN A 245 -2.90 8.06 -5.85
N LEU A 246 -3.52 9.24 -5.81
CA LEU A 246 -4.51 9.68 -6.80
C LEU A 246 -3.90 10.13 -8.15
N ASP A 247 -2.57 10.14 -8.27
CA ASP A 247 -1.87 10.48 -9.50
C ASP A 247 -1.26 9.21 -10.11
N PRO A 248 -1.98 8.57 -11.05
CA PRO A 248 -1.48 7.37 -11.72
C PRO A 248 -0.22 7.70 -12.53
N ASP A 249 0.69 6.73 -12.65
CA ASP A 249 1.84 6.87 -13.53
C ASP A 249 1.36 6.74 -15.00
N GLU A 250 1.13 7.89 -15.64
CA GLU A 250 0.69 7.96 -17.04
C GLU A 250 1.69 7.33 -18.02
N ASN A 251 2.95 7.16 -17.57
CA ASN A 251 4.03 6.63 -18.39
C ASN A 251 4.04 5.11 -18.48
N LEU A 252 3.25 4.39 -17.68
CA LEU A 252 3.28 2.92 -17.65
C LEU A 252 3.10 2.31 -19.05
N LYS A 253 2.20 2.86 -19.87
CA LYS A 253 1.99 2.41 -21.26
C LYS A 253 3.24 2.64 -22.11
N GLU A 254 3.88 3.81 -22.01
CA GLU A 254 5.10 4.16 -22.76
C GLU A 254 6.29 3.29 -22.34
N ILE A 255 6.38 2.95 -21.04
CA ILE A 255 7.38 2.02 -20.53
C ILE A 255 7.20 0.63 -21.15
N PHE A 256 5.95 0.13 -21.25
CA PHE A 256 5.67 -1.15 -21.95
C PHE A 256 5.99 -1.09 -23.43
N LYS A 257 5.73 0.05 -24.12
CA LYS A 257 6.15 0.24 -25.52
C LYS A 257 7.67 0.10 -25.68
N SER A 258 8.44 0.75 -24.82
CA SER A 258 9.91 0.66 -24.82
C SER A 258 10.38 -0.76 -24.44
N TYR A 259 9.76 -1.38 -23.43
CA TYR A 259 10.11 -2.71 -22.97
C TYR A 259 9.86 -3.80 -24.03
N PHE A 260 8.74 -3.71 -24.73
CA PHE A 260 8.40 -4.65 -25.80
C PHE A 260 8.95 -4.24 -27.16
N ASP A 261 9.42 -3.01 -27.32
CA ASP A 261 9.80 -2.44 -28.62
C ASP A 261 8.63 -2.51 -29.62
N VAL A 262 7.47 -1.95 -29.25
CA VAL A 262 6.24 -1.91 -30.03
C VAL A 262 5.59 -0.54 -29.89
N ALA A 263 5.64 0.29 -30.95
CA ALA A 263 5.16 1.66 -30.93
C ALA A 263 3.66 1.78 -30.69
N ASP A 264 2.89 0.96 -31.41
CA ASP A 264 1.41 0.99 -31.39
C ASP A 264 0.84 0.00 -30.36
N LEU A 265 1.53 -0.17 -29.23
CA LEU A 265 1.08 -1.02 -28.13
C LEU A 265 -0.06 -0.36 -27.38
N ASN A 266 -1.16 -1.09 -27.20
CA ASN A 266 -2.14 -0.80 -26.17
C ASN A 266 -1.98 -1.77 -25.00
N PHE A 267 -2.25 -1.25 -23.81
CA PHE A 267 -2.19 -1.97 -22.56
C PHE A 267 -3.50 -1.84 -21.79
N GLY A 268 -4.02 -2.96 -21.33
CA GLY A 268 -5.19 -3.07 -20.50
C GLY A 268 -4.93 -3.95 -19.27
N LEU A 269 -5.61 -3.65 -18.17
CA LEU A 269 -5.51 -4.40 -16.92
C LEU A 269 -6.87 -4.36 -16.22
N MET A 270 -7.34 -5.52 -15.78
CA MET A 270 -8.54 -5.66 -14.95
C MET A 270 -8.22 -6.54 -13.75
N LEU A 271 -8.68 -6.12 -12.57
CA LEU A 271 -8.62 -6.92 -11.36
C LEU A 271 -9.72 -7.96 -11.33
N PHE A 272 -9.45 -9.12 -10.76
CA PHE A 272 -10.46 -10.14 -10.54
C PHE A 272 -10.95 -10.08 -9.09
N ASN A 273 -12.25 -9.85 -8.93
CA ASN A 273 -12.90 -9.87 -7.63
C ASN A 273 -13.38 -11.30 -7.32
N ASN A 274 -12.65 -12.01 -6.47
CA ASN A 274 -12.96 -13.40 -6.09
C ASN A 274 -14.33 -13.55 -5.41
N LYS A 275 -14.82 -12.53 -4.71
CA LYS A 275 -16.12 -12.60 -4.02
C LYS A 275 -17.30 -12.57 -5.01
N ASN A 276 -17.21 -11.68 -6.00
CA ASN A 276 -18.28 -11.47 -6.97
C ASN A 276 -18.04 -12.24 -8.27
N GLN A 277 -16.89 -12.96 -8.40
CA GLN A 277 -16.47 -13.67 -9.60
C GLN A 277 -16.53 -12.79 -10.87
N ARG A 278 -16.06 -11.53 -10.75
CA ARG A 278 -16.12 -10.53 -11.82
C ARG A 278 -14.79 -9.81 -12.01
N LEU A 279 -14.54 -9.40 -13.26
CA LEU A 279 -13.47 -8.48 -13.58
C LEU A 279 -13.91 -7.04 -13.33
N GLU A 280 -13.04 -6.27 -12.68
CA GLU A 280 -13.25 -4.87 -12.34
C GLU A 280 -12.10 -4.02 -12.90
N LYS A 281 -12.43 -2.86 -13.47
CA LYS A 281 -11.41 -1.87 -13.87
C LYS A 281 -10.77 -1.26 -12.64
N LEU A 282 -9.49 -0.91 -12.75
CA LEU A 282 -8.86 -0.08 -11.73
C LEU A 282 -9.38 1.36 -11.86
N PRO A 283 -10.12 1.90 -10.88
CA PRO A 283 -10.74 3.22 -11.02
C PRO A 283 -9.75 4.34 -11.31
N ILE A 284 -8.55 4.30 -10.73
CA ILE A 284 -7.49 5.30 -10.92
C ILE A 284 -7.00 5.30 -12.38
N TYR A 285 -7.01 4.14 -13.05
CA TYR A 285 -6.49 3.94 -14.39
C TYR A 285 -7.58 3.81 -15.47
N GLU A 286 -8.86 4.09 -15.14
CA GLU A 286 -10.00 3.91 -16.06
C GLU A 286 -9.81 4.65 -17.38
N ASN A 287 -9.16 5.83 -17.38
CA ASN A 287 -8.91 6.64 -18.56
C ASN A 287 -7.55 6.37 -19.23
N PHE A 288 -6.66 5.60 -18.62
CA PHE A 288 -5.31 5.34 -19.11
C PHE A 288 -5.16 3.97 -19.75
N PHE A 289 -5.90 2.97 -19.25
CA PHE A 289 -5.86 1.60 -19.78
C PHE A 289 -7.03 1.37 -20.72
N THR A 290 -6.73 0.76 -21.87
CA THR A 290 -7.75 0.42 -22.86
C THR A 290 -7.86 -1.10 -22.93
N ASN A 291 -9.01 -1.61 -22.52
CA ASN A 291 -9.32 -3.04 -22.54
C ASN A 291 -10.30 -3.33 -23.69
N TYR A 292 -9.84 -3.69 -24.87
CA TYR A 292 -10.70 -3.99 -26.00
C TYR A 292 -11.35 -5.37 -25.90
N ILE A 293 -10.54 -6.40 -25.66
CA ILE A 293 -10.98 -7.79 -25.61
C ILE A 293 -11.73 -8.07 -24.31
N LEU A 294 -11.19 -7.61 -23.17
CA LEU A 294 -11.79 -7.84 -21.86
C LEU A 294 -13.11 -7.07 -21.68
N ASP A 295 -13.20 -5.81 -22.14
CA ASP A 295 -14.45 -5.03 -22.10
C ASP A 295 -15.55 -5.69 -22.91
N PHE A 296 -15.22 -6.15 -24.12
CA PHE A 296 -16.19 -6.88 -24.93
C PHE A 296 -16.68 -8.13 -24.21
N TRP A 297 -15.76 -8.87 -23.65
CA TRP A 297 -16.09 -10.14 -23.05
C TRP A 297 -17.02 -9.96 -21.83
N ILE A 298 -16.78 -8.93 -21.02
CA ILE A 298 -17.65 -8.58 -19.89
C ILE A 298 -19.04 -8.13 -20.36
N ASN A 299 -19.12 -7.38 -21.47
CA ASN A 299 -20.38 -6.76 -21.93
C ASN A 299 -21.23 -7.70 -22.78
N THR A 300 -20.66 -8.74 -23.38
CA THR A 300 -21.35 -9.58 -24.37
C THR A 300 -21.84 -10.91 -23.79
N PHE A 301 -21.13 -11.49 -22.83
CA PHE A 301 -21.48 -12.81 -22.30
C PHE A 301 -22.27 -12.73 -21.00
N ASP A 302 -23.24 -13.64 -20.86
CA ASP A 302 -24.02 -13.80 -19.62
C ASP A 302 -23.15 -14.24 -18.44
N GLU A 303 -23.65 -14.01 -17.24
CA GLU A 303 -22.91 -14.25 -15.99
C GLU A 303 -22.48 -15.72 -15.83
N GLU A 304 -23.31 -16.67 -16.26
CA GLU A 304 -23.04 -18.09 -16.22
C GLU A 304 -21.89 -18.51 -17.15
N ILE A 305 -21.87 -17.97 -18.37
CA ILE A 305 -20.78 -18.21 -19.33
C ILE A 305 -19.47 -17.61 -18.84
N ARG A 306 -19.52 -16.40 -18.27
CA ARG A 306 -18.35 -15.75 -17.66
C ARG A 306 -17.78 -16.58 -16.52
N LYS A 307 -18.62 -17.06 -15.61
CA LYS A 307 -18.22 -17.88 -14.47
C LYS A 307 -17.53 -19.18 -14.93
N THR A 308 -18.12 -19.91 -15.88
CA THR A 308 -17.54 -21.13 -16.44
C THR A 308 -16.18 -20.86 -17.09
N ALA A 309 -16.03 -19.73 -17.78
CA ALA A 309 -14.78 -19.38 -18.41
C ALA A 309 -13.70 -18.97 -17.39
N PHE A 310 -14.06 -18.30 -16.28
CA PHE A 310 -13.12 -18.01 -15.18
C PHE A 310 -12.67 -19.28 -14.46
N GLU A 311 -13.57 -20.24 -14.24
CA GLU A 311 -13.21 -21.54 -13.73
C GLU A 311 -12.20 -22.26 -14.64
N ASN A 312 -12.38 -22.17 -15.95
CA ASN A 312 -11.43 -22.69 -16.94
C ASN A 312 -10.09 -21.95 -16.94
N ILE A 313 -10.09 -20.62 -16.79
CA ILE A 313 -8.86 -19.82 -16.67
C ILE A 313 -8.12 -20.17 -15.38
N ASN A 314 -8.82 -20.29 -14.25
CA ASN A 314 -8.25 -20.74 -12.99
C ASN A 314 -7.63 -22.13 -13.10
N TYR A 315 -8.27 -23.06 -13.81
CA TYR A 315 -7.76 -24.40 -13.99
C TYR A 315 -6.56 -24.49 -14.93
N ASN A 316 -6.59 -23.75 -16.06
CA ASN A 316 -5.56 -23.83 -17.11
C ASN A 316 -4.43 -22.81 -16.94
N SER A 317 -4.67 -21.66 -16.30
CA SER A 317 -3.71 -20.57 -16.00
C SER A 317 -2.78 -20.15 -17.15
N LYS A 318 -3.15 -20.48 -18.39
CA LYS A 318 -2.26 -20.28 -19.56
C LYS A 318 -2.55 -18.95 -20.26
N PRO A 319 -1.51 -18.18 -20.59
CA PRO A 319 -1.65 -16.99 -21.41
C PRO A 319 -2.09 -17.35 -22.83
N VAL A 320 -2.94 -16.51 -23.40
CA VAL A 320 -3.33 -16.58 -24.80
C VAL A 320 -2.47 -15.61 -25.59
N VAL A 321 -1.75 -16.10 -26.59
CA VAL A 321 -0.90 -15.29 -27.47
C VAL A 321 -1.29 -15.54 -28.92
N VAL A 322 -1.73 -14.47 -29.60
CA VAL A 322 -2.05 -14.51 -31.03
C VAL A 322 -1.12 -13.54 -31.75
N SER A 323 -0.13 -14.08 -32.42
CA SER A 323 0.86 -13.27 -33.16
C SER A 323 0.30 -12.66 -34.44
N ASN A 324 -0.63 -13.32 -35.11
CA ASN A 324 -1.28 -12.81 -36.31
C ASN A 324 -2.75 -13.27 -36.36
N VAL A 325 -3.65 -12.30 -36.23
CA VAL A 325 -5.11 -12.53 -36.23
C VAL A 325 -5.60 -13.11 -37.58
N ASP A 326 -4.99 -12.72 -38.70
CA ASP A 326 -5.38 -13.22 -40.00
C ASP A 326 -5.10 -14.73 -40.22
N LYS A 327 -4.16 -15.28 -39.42
CA LYS A 327 -3.80 -16.70 -39.45
C LYS A 327 -4.61 -17.57 -38.48
N LEU A 328 -5.61 -17.03 -37.81
CA LEU A 328 -6.51 -17.81 -36.98
C LEU A 328 -7.38 -18.74 -37.83
N ASP A 329 -7.81 -19.84 -37.22
CA ASP A 329 -8.69 -20.81 -37.85
C ASP A 329 -10.03 -20.18 -38.24
N ASP A 330 -10.61 -20.63 -39.36
CA ASP A 330 -11.86 -20.08 -39.89
C ASP A 330 -13.04 -20.25 -38.92
N GLU A 331 -13.00 -21.23 -38.02
CA GLU A 331 -14.01 -21.40 -36.97
C GLU A 331 -13.93 -20.28 -35.93
N ILE A 332 -12.72 -19.88 -35.51
CA ILE A 332 -12.50 -18.78 -34.59
C ILE A 332 -12.92 -17.44 -35.22
N LYS A 333 -12.67 -17.28 -36.52
CA LYS A 333 -13.07 -16.08 -37.26
C LYS A 333 -14.59 -15.87 -37.36
N LYS A 334 -15.39 -16.92 -37.12
CA LYS A 334 -16.85 -16.84 -37.06
C LYS A 334 -17.39 -16.41 -35.70
N LEU A 335 -16.57 -16.41 -34.67
CA LEU A 335 -16.99 -16.00 -33.33
C LEU A 335 -17.27 -14.49 -33.25
N PRO A 336 -18.27 -14.06 -32.45
CA PRO A 336 -18.57 -12.64 -32.27
C PRO A 336 -17.36 -11.82 -31.77
N SER A 337 -16.48 -12.44 -31.01
CA SER A 337 -15.24 -11.82 -30.50
C SER A 337 -14.25 -11.43 -31.61
N PHE A 338 -14.36 -12.03 -32.80
CA PHE A 338 -13.50 -11.72 -33.95
C PHE A 338 -13.82 -10.35 -34.55
N SER A 339 -15.09 -9.92 -34.54
CA SER A 339 -15.47 -8.60 -35.05
C SER A 339 -14.74 -7.48 -34.35
N ILE A 340 -14.56 -7.58 -33.04
CA ILE A 340 -13.87 -6.57 -32.25
C ILE A 340 -12.40 -6.44 -32.60
N LEU A 341 -11.75 -7.55 -32.89
CA LEU A 341 -10.35 -7.52 -33.32
C LEU A 341 -10.23 -6.70 -34.60
N LYS A 342 -11.19 -6.84 -35.52
CA LYS A 342 -11.25 -6.06 -36.77
C LYS A 342 -11.64 -4.60 -36.54
N ASP A 343 -12.69 -4.36 -35.75
CA ASP A 343 -13.24 -3.02 -35.50
C ASP A 343 -12.22 -2.11 -34.80
N ASN A 344 -11.34 -2.69 -33.98
CA ASN A 344 -10.27 -1.99 -33.28
C ASN A 344 -8.90 -2.13 -33.96
N ASN A 345 -8.84 -2.66 -35.19
CA ASN A 345 -7.61 -2.86 -35.95
C ASN A 345 -6.53 -3.66 -35.17
N ILE A 346 -6.93 -4.69 -34.43
CA ILE A 346 -6.03 -5.54 -33.65
C ILE A 346 -5.55 -6.71 -34.55
N ASN A 347 -4.23 -6.74 -34.80
CA ASN A 347 -3.62 -7.77 -35.64
C ASN A 347 -2.69 -8.73 -34.88
N SER A 348 -2.29 -8.36 -33.68
CA SER A 348 -1.66 -9.26 -32.72
C SER A 348 -2.07 -8.89 -31.29
N PHE A 349 -2.17 -9.89 -30.39
CA PHE A 349 -2.54 -9.64 -28.99
C PHE A 349 -2.01 -10.70 -28.03
N MET A 350 -1.97 -10.34 -26.75
CA MET A 350 -1.70 -11.25 -25.63
C MET A 350 -2.72 -10.96 -24.52
N VAL A 351 -3.35 -12.02 -24.00
CA VAL A 351 -4.20 -11.97 -22.80
C VAL A 351 -3.56 -12.90 -21.75
N ILE A 352 -3.22 -12.33 -20.60
CA ILE A 352 -2.34 -12.97 -19.64
C ILE A 352 -3.02 -12.95 -18.27
N PRO A 353 -3.43 -14.12 -17.74
CA PRO A 353 -3.92 -14.23 -16.37
C PRO A 353 -2.75 -14.10 -15.39
N ILE A 354 -2.92 -13.24 -14.41
CA ILE A 354 -1.97 -13.05 -13.31
C ILE A 354 -2.47 -13.86 -12.12
N MET A 355 -1.74 -14.92 -11.81
CA MET A 355 -2.09 -15.89 -10.77
C MET A 355 -1.21 -15.74 -9.54
N LYS A 356 -1.80 -15.95 -8.36
CA LYS A 356 -1.08 -16.14 -7.10
C LYS A 356 -1.74 -17.26 -6.31
N ASP A 357 -0.94 -18.20 -5.81
CA ASP A 357 -1.42 -19.33 -4.98
C ASP A 357 -2.61 -20.08 -5.61
N ASN A 358 -2.59 -20.25 -6.93
CA ASN A 358 -3.67 -20.81 -7.76
C ASN A 358 -4.96 -19.97 -7.82
N GLU A 359 -4.94 -18.72 -7.36
CA GLU A 359 -6.06 -17.79 -7.49
C GLU A 359 -5.78 -16.73 -8.56
N LEU A 360 -6.80 -16.40 -9.36
CA LEU A 360 -6.73 -15.32 -10.34
C LEU A 360 -6.77 -13.96 -9.62
N LEU A 361 -5.76 -13.12 -9.81
CA LEU A 361 -5.69 -11.77 -9.27
C LEU A 361 -6.15 -10.71 -10.28
N ALA A 362 -5.72 -10.88 -11.52
CA ALA A 362 -5.97 -9.92 -12.57
C ALA A 362 -5.80 -10.56 -13.95
N ILE A 363 -6.28 -9.88 -14.97
CA ILE A 363 -5.98 -10.21 -16.37
C ILE A 363 -5.36 -8.98 -17.02
N MET A 364 -4.22 -9.19 -17.69
CA MET A 364 -3.55 -8.17 -18.49
C MET A 364 -3.85 -8.42 -19.97
N GLU A 365 -4.05 -7.33 -20.72
CA GLU A 365 -4.29 -7.33 -22.15
C GLU A 365 -3.26 -6.46 -22.84
N PHE A 366 -2.59 -7.01 -23.84
CA PHE A 366 -1.74 -6.26 -24.76
C PHE A 366 -2.26 -6.44 -26.17
N THR A 367 -2.46 -5.34 -26.91
CA THR A 367 -2.93 -5.38 -28.31
C THR A 367 -2.07 -4.48 -29.19
N SER A 368 -1.93 -4.86 -30.45
CA SER A 368 -1.21 -4.07 -31.45
C SER A 368 -1.84 -4.24 -32.83
N PRO A 369 -1.89 -3.16 -33.65
CA PRO A 369 -2.32 -3.23 -35.04
C PRO A 369 -1.29 -3.88 -35.97
N ILE A 370 -0.08 -4.17 -35.49
CA ILE A 370 0.99 -4.74 -36.32
C ILE A 370 1.03 -6.25 -36.12
N PRO A 371 0.86 -7.05 -37.21
CA PRO A 371 1.04 -8.50 -37.11
C PRO A 371 2.45 -8.88 -36.63
N ASN A 372 2.55 -9.94 -35.84
CA ASN A 372 3.78 -10.49 -35.27
C ASN A 372 4.54 -9.57 -34.29
N SER A 373 4.04 -8.39 -33.99
CA SER A 373 4.64 -7.49 -33.00
C SER A 373 4.54 -8.05 -31.57
N LEU A 374 3.43 -8.72 -31.24
CA LEU A 374 3.23 -9.46 -30.01
C LEU A 374 3.30 -10.96 -30.26
N ASN A 375 4.17 -11.66 -29.55
CA ASN A 375 4.47 -13.08 -29.77
C ASN A 375 5.02 -13.74 -28.50
N GLY A 376 5.30 -15.05 -28.56
CA GLY A 376 5.83 -15.82 -27.44
C GLY A 376 7.16 -15.31 -26.86
N LEU A 377 8.01 -14.64 -27.65
CA LEU A 377 9.25 -14.03 -27.16
C LEU A 377 8.95 -12.80 -26.28
N LYS A 378 7.95 -12.01 -26.66
CA LYS A 378 7.49 -10.87 -25.85
C LYS A 378 6.81 -11.35 -24.57
N LEU A 379 6.07 -12.46 -24.62
CA LEU A 379 5.51 -13.09 -23.42
C LEU A 379 6.60 -13.50 -22.43
N LYS A 380 7.70 -14.13 -22.88
CA LYS A 380 8.82 -14.49 -22.02
C LYS A 380 9.48 -13.29 -21.32
N LYS A 381 9.48 -12.12 -21.95
CA LYS A 381 9.95 -10.89 -21.28
C LYS A 381 9.11 -10.55 -20.04
N LEU A 382 7.80 -10.84 -20.02
CA LEU A 382 6.96 -10.57 -18.86
C LEU A 382 7.30 -11.45 -17.64
N GLU A 383 7.89 -12.63 -17.84
CA GLU A 383 8.33 -13.49 -16.72
C GLU A 383 9.29 -12.75 -15.79
N PHE A 384 10.14 -11.86 -16.33
CA PHE A 384 11.08 -11.06 -15.52
C PHE A 384 10.41 -9.98 -14.63
N VAL A 385 9.15 -9.65 -14.87
CA VAL A 385 8.39 -8.66 -14.09
C VAL A 385 7.17 -9.27 -13.42
N ALA A 386 6.88 -10.53 -13.66
CA ALA A 386 5.67 -11.20 -13.16
C ALA A 386 5.54 -11.09 -11.64
N ASP A 387 6.60 -11.41 -10.90
CA ASP A 387 6.60 -11.34 -9.44
C ASP A 387 6.34 -9.92 -8.93
N MET A 388 6.88 -8.91 -9.62
CA MET A 388 6.67 -7.51 -9.25
C MET A 388 5.23 -7.05 -9.54
N ILE A 389 4.67 -7.49 -10.66
CA ILE A 389 3.26 -7.24 -11.01
C ILE A 389 2.35 -7.86 -9.95
N ILE A 390 2.58 -9.13 -9.61
CA ILE A 390 1.85 -9.85 -8.57
C ILE A 390 1.96 -9.12 -7.23
N PHE A 391 3.16 -8.72 -6.83
CA PHE A 391 3.40 -7.98 -5.59
C PHE A 391 2.62 -6.66 -5.57
N SER A 392 2.70 -5.87 -6.62
CA SER A 392 2.04 -4.56 -6.71
C SER A 392 0.52 -4.67 -6.71
N LEU A 393 -0.05 -5.63 -7.44
CA LEU A 393 -1.49 -5.89 -7.45
C LEU A 393 -2.01 -6.41 -6.11
N ASN A 394 -1.25 -7.29 -5.45
CA ASN A 394 -1.59 -7.76 -4.10
C ASN A 394 -1.60 -6.61 -3.09
N ARG A 395 -0.56 -5.77 -3.11
CA ARG A 395 -0.48 -4.60 -2.24
C ARG A 395 -1.67 -3.69 -2.48
N PHE A 396 -1.95 -3.36 -3.75
CA PHE A 396 -3.11 -2.53 -4.11
C PHE A 396 -4.42 -3.12 -3.57
N THR A 397 -4.65 -4.42 -3.76
CA THR A 397 -5.87 -5.08 -3.29
C THR A 397 -5.96 -5.10 -1.76
N TYR A 398 -4.84 -5.34 -1.08
CA TYR A 398 -4.78 -5.33 0.38
C TYR A 398 -5.07 -3.92 0.95
N GLU A 399 -4.40 -2.90 0.44
CA GLU A 399 -4.59 -1.51 0.86
C GLU A 399 -6.00 -1.00 0.54
N ARG A 400 -6.53 -1.34 -0.64
CA ARG A 400 -7.94 -1.06 -0.99
C ARG A 400 -8.91 -1.68 0.01
N ASN A 401 -8.69 -2.93 0.40
CA ASN A 401 -9.54 -3.59 1.38
C ASN A 401 -9.45 -2.92 2.76
N ASN A 402 -8.25 -2.55 3.20
CA ASN A 402 -8.06 -1.83 4.46
C ASN A 402 -8.77 -0.48 4.46
N GLU A 403 -8.71 0.30 3.38
CA GLU A 403 -9.42 1.57 3.25
C GLU A 403 -10.94 1.37 3.29
N ILE A 404 -11.46 0.35 2.63
CA ILE A 404 -12.89 0.01 2.67
C ILE A 404 -13.33 -0.34 4.11
N GLU A 405 -12.55 -1.16 4.83
CA GLU A 405 -12.83 -1.49 6.23
C GLU A 405 -12.74 -0.26 7.13
N ALA A 406 -11.76 0.63 6.90
CA ALA A 406 -11.63 1.89 7.62
C ALA A 406 -12.85 2.82 7.40
N ILE A 407 -13.38 2.89 6.17
CA ILE A 407 -14.61 3.61 5.86
C ILE A 407 -15.78 3.01 6.64
N ILE A 408 -15.92 1.69 6.65
CA ILE A 408 -17.00 1.01 7.38
C ILE A 408 -16.90 1.32 8.87
N GLN A 409 -15.72 1.23 9.47
CA GLN A 409 -15.51 1.50 10.90
C GLN A 409 -15.76 2.96 11.28
N ARG A 410 -15.44 3.90 10.39
CA ARG A 410 -15.60 5.34 10.63
C ARG A 410 -17.05 5.79 10.47
N GLU A 411 -17.74 5.29 9.46
CA GLU A 411 -19.07 5.77 9.08
C GLU A 411 -20.22 4.95 9.70
N TYR A 412 -19.93 3.72 10.15
CA TYR A 412 -20.91 2.80 10.71
C TYR A 412 -20.42 2.24 12.05
N THR A 413 -21.35 1.80 12.87
CA THR A 413 -21.05 1.13 14.15
C THR A 413 -20.70 -0.34 13.94
N THR A 414 -20.62 -1.14 15.01
CA THR A 414 -20.39 -2.59 14.93
C THR A 414 -21.47 -3.27 14.09
N ILE A 415 -21.06 -3.99 13.07
CA ILE A 415 -21.94 -4.62 12.08
C ILE A 415 -21.81 -6.13 12.19
N HIS A 416 -22.94 -6.84 12.17
CA HIS A 416 -22.98 -8.31 12.16
C HIS A 416 -22.53 -8.84 10.79
N ASP A 417 -21.77 -9.96 10.77
CA ASP A 417 -21.18 -10.52 9.56
C ASP A 417 -22.18 -10.82 8.45
N SER A 418 -23.39 -11.29 8.80
CA SER A 418 -24.45 -11.60 7.82
C SER A 418 -24.92 -10.41 6.98
N VAL A 419 -24.76 -9.20 7.48
CA VAL A 419 -25.19 -7.95 6.82
C VAL A 419 -24.00 -7.11 6.32
N MET A 420 -22.78 -7.45 6.70
CA MET A 420 -21.55 -6.74 6.35
C MET A 420 -21.40 -6.51 4.84
N TRP A 421 -21.84 -7.44 4.00
CA TRP A 421 -21.73 -7.37 2.55
C TRP A 421 -22.34 -6.10 1.95
N LYS A 422 -23.47 -5.63 2.49
CA LYS A 422 -24.16 -4.45 1.98
C LYS A 422 -23.45 -3.16 2.34
N PHE A 423 -22.90 -3.08 3.55
CA PHE A 423 -22.06 -1.98 3.99
C PHE A 423 -20.76 -1.92 3.19
N ARG A 424 -20.15 -3.08 2.95
CA ARG A 424 -18.95 -3.20 2.12
C ARG A 424 -19.20 -2.73 0.69
N ASN A 425 -20.31 -3.16 0.07
CA ASN A 425 -20.67 -2.72 -1.28
C ASN A 425 -20.87 -1.19 -1.37
N GLU A 426 -21.42 -0.57 -0.35
CA GLU A 426 -21.63 0.88 -0.32
C GLU A 426 -20.32 1.62 -0.07
N ALA A 427 -19.46 1.11 0.84
CA ALA A 427 -18.14 1.65 1.08
C ALA A 427 -17.23 1.51 -0.16
N GLU A 428 -17.35 0.41 -0.92
CA GLU A 428 -16.64 0.22 -2.19
C GLU A 428 -17.06 1.26 -3.24
N LYS A 429 -18.35 1.56 -3.36
CA LYS A 429 -18.82 2.62 -4.26
C LYS A 429 -18.29 3.99 -3.87
N TYR A 430 -18.33 4.31 -2.58
CA TYR A 430 -17.77 5.55 -2.05
C TYR A 430 -16.27 5.65 -2.36
N PHE A 431 -15.51 4.60 -2.06
CA PHE A 431 -14.08 4.56 -2.30
C PHE A 431 -13.72 4.64 -3.80
N ASN A 432 -14.44 3.92 -4.66
CA ASN A 432 -14.24 3.98 -6.10
C ASN A 432 -14.57 5.37 -6.69
N ALA A 433 -15.58 6.04 -6.16
CA ALA A 433 -15.88 7.43 -6.52
C ALA A 433 -14.78 8.39 -6.08
N TYR A 434 -14.25 8.20 -4.87
CA TYR A 434 -13.10 8.95 -4.35
C TYR A 434 -11.87 8.79 -5.26
N LEU A 435 -11.52 7.55 -5.63
CA LEU A 435 -10.40 7.26 -6.54
C LEU A 435 -10.61 7.90 -7.93
N SER A 436 -11.85 7.94 -8.42
CA SER A 436 -12.20 8.57 -9.70
C SER A 436 -12.39 10.10 -9.61
N LYS A 437 -12.08 10.71 -8.46
CA LYS A 437 -12.29 12.15 -8.19
C LYS A 437 -13.74 12.59 -8.42
N LYS A 438 -14.73 11.70 -8.18
CA LYS A 438 -16.17 11.94 -8.31
C LYS A 438 -16.78 12.18 -6.93
N VAL A 439 -17.77 13.06 -6.85
CA VAL A 439 -18.53 13.31 -5.61
C VAL A 439 -19.53 12.16 -5.40
N TYR A 440 -19.48 11.54 -4.23
CA TYR A 440 -20.42 10.49 -3.83
C TYR A 440 -20.78 10.64 -2.35
N SER A 441 -22.06 10.52 -2.02
CA SER A 441 -22.54 10.51 -0.64
C SER A 441 -22.95 9.10 -0.26
N LEU A 442 -22.50 8.62 0.89
CA LEU A 442 -22.90 7.32 1.43
C LEU A 442 -24.42 7.27 1.62
N LYS A 443 -25.04 6.19 1.15
CA LYS A 443 -26.48 5.98 1.26
C LYS A 443 -26.80 5.30 2.58
N GLN A 444 -27.95 5.64 3.15
CA GLN A 444 -28.49 4.93 4.29
C GLN A 444 -28.76 3.48 3.91
N ILE A 445 -28.27 2.56 4.71
CA ILE A 445 -28.41 1.12 4.51
C ILE A 445 -29.62 0.66 5.33
N SER A 446 -30.53 -0.04 4.68
CA SER A 446 -31.71 -0.64 5.33
C SER A 446 -31.99 -2.01 4.73
N PHE A 447 -32.49 -2.93 5.54
CA PHE A 447 -32.92 -4.27 5.13
C PHE A 447 -34.42 -4.35 5.30
N LYS A 448 -35.13 -4.58 4.20
CA LYS A 448 -36.59 -4.49 4.15
C LYS A 448 -37.25 -5.87 4.18
N ASN A 449 -38.52 -5.90 4.65
CA ASN A 449 -39.37 -7.09 4.62
C ASN A 449 -38.75 -8.31 5.37
N LEU A 450 -38.15 -8.08 6.53
CA LEU A 450 -37.57 -9.14 7.35
C LEU A 450 -38.62 -9.74 8.27
N THR A 451 -38.53 -11.05 8.49
CA THR A 451 -39.31 -11.77 9.51
C THR A 451 -38.53 -11.76 10.82
N PRO A 452 -39.03 -11.12 11.88
CA PRO A 452 -38.38 -11.13 13.17
C PRO A 452 -38.74 -12.39 13.97
N LEU A 453 -37.75 -12.93 14.70
CA LEU A 453 -37.92 -13.95 15.72
C LEU A 453 -37.34 -13.45 17.03
N PHE A 454 -38.20 -13.21 18.02
CA PHE A 454 -37.83 -12.66 19.31
C PHE A 454 -37.98 -13.75 20.39
N ALA A 455 -37.02 -13.85 21.29
CA ALA A 455 -37.13 -14.68 22.48
C ALA A 455 -36.20 -14.20 23.59
N PHE A 456 -36.57 -14.48 24.80
CA PHE A 456 -35.75 -14.24 25.97
C PHE A 456 -35.86 -15.36 26.99
N SER A 457 -34.82 -15.49 27.81
CA SER A 457 -34.79 -16.30 29.03
C SER A 457 -34.31 -15.36 30.14
N ASP A 458 -35.26 -15.02 31.05
CA ASP A 458 -35.02 -14.04 32.11
C ASP A 458 -35.05 -14.66 33.48
N ILE A 459 -34.35 -14.10 34.43
CA ILE A 459 -34.33 -14.58 35.83
C ILE A 459 -35.59 -14.10 36.51
N ARG A 460 -36.39 -15.08 36.94
CA ARG A 460 -37.67 -14.83 37.57
C ARG A 460 -37.50 -14.11 38.91
N SER A 461 -38.27 -13.02 39.10
CA SER A 461 -38.29 -12.23 40.32
C SER A 461 -36.92 -11.69 40.76
N SER A 462 -36.03 -11.41 39.83
CA SER A 462 -34.68 -10.87 40.11
C SER A 462 -34.74 -9.57 40.90
N SER A 463 -35.67 -8.67 40.54
CA SER A 463 -35.83 -7.38 41.21
C SER A 463 -36.34 -7.51 42.65
N GLU A 464 -37.27 -8.43 42.90
CA GLU A 464 -37.77 -8.70 44.25
C GLU A 464 -36.67 -9.31 45.13
N LYS A 465 -35.92 -10.22 44.61
CA LYS A 465 -34.78 -10.83 45.32
C LYS A 465 -33.70 -9.83 45.62
N ARG A 466 -33.37 -8.96 44.66
CA ARG A 466 -32.41 -7.86 44.84
C ARG A 466 -32.84 -6.94 45.95
N PHE A 467 -34.10 -6.57 45.95
CA PHE A 467 -34.67 -5.73 46.99
C PHE A 467 -34.60 -6.38 48.38
N LYS A 468 -34.99 -7.64 48.51
CA LYS A 468 -34.90 -8.43 49.75
C LYS A 468 -33.46 -8.48 50.29
N LEU A 469 -32.51 -8.82 49.42
CA LEU A 469 -31.11 -8.94 49.83
C LEU A 469 -30.47 -7.56 50.13
N MET A 470 -30.98 -6.49 49.52
CA MET A 470 -30.62 -5.13 49.91
C MET A 470 -31.04 -4.84 51.34
N LEU A 471 -32.28 -5.21 51.71
CA LEU A 471 -32.77 -5.05 53.10
C LEU A 471 -31.93 -5.87 54.09
N GLU A 472 -31.60 -7.12 53.72
CA GLU A 472 -30.76 -7.95 54.58
C GLU A 472 -29.38 -7.35 54.79
N ASP A 473 -28.73 -6.83 53.75
CA ASP A 473 -27.42 -6.14 53.81
C ASP A 473 -27.49 -4.87 54.70
N LEU A 474 -28.55 -4.05 54.55
CA LEU A 474 -28.74 -2.81 55.34
C LEU A 474 -29.04 -3.09 56.82
N ASN A 475 -29.95 -4.04 57.09
CA ASN A 475 -30.26 -4.45 58.49
C ASN A 475 -28.99 -5.04 59.15
N GLN A 476 -28.26 -5.94 58.46
CA GLN A 476 -27.01 -6.49 58.99
C GLN A 476 -25.96 -5.42 59.30
N GLN A 477 -25.90 -4.36 58.45
CA GLN A 477 -25.01 -3.24 58.71
C GLN A 477 -25.43 -2.41 59.94
N ILE A 478 -26.75 -2.16 60.08
CA ILE A 478 -27.32 -1.47 61.26
C ILE A 478 -27.07 -2.28 62.53
N ASP A 479 -27.30 -3.59 62.51
CA ASP A 479 -27.00 -4.48 63.65
C ASP A 479 -25.52 -4.41 64.09
N CYS A 480 -24.62 -4.49 63.10
CA CYS A 480 -23.18 -4.35 63.36
C CYS A 480 -22.80 -2.96 63.95
N LEU A 481 -23.51 -1.92 63.54
CA LEU A 481 -23.30 -0.56 64.11
C LEU A 481 -23.84 -0.45 65.52
N TYR A 482 -25.00 -1.02 65.85
CA TYR A 482 -25.48 -1.08 67.21
C TYR A 482 -24.55 -1.83 68.12
N ASP A 483 -24.03 -2.95 67.71
CA ASP A 483 -23.01 -3.71 68.39
C ASP A 483 -21.72 -2.90 68.67
N LEU A 484 -21.28 -2.11 67.71
CA LEU A 484 -20.11 -1.23 67.80
C LEU A 484 -20.39 -0.07 68.78
N PHE A 485 -21.55 0.59 68.67
CA PHE A 485 -21.89 1.72 69.52
C PHE A 485 -22.14 1.30 70.98
N SER A 486 -22.63 0.08 71.23
CA SER A 486 -22.74 -0.48 72.58
C SER A 486 -21.41 -0.61 73.28
N LEU A 487 -20.31 -0.82 72.53
CA LEU A 487 -18.94 -0.92 73.08
C LEU A 487 -18.26 0.46 73.20
N ILE A 488 -18.59 1.39 72.30
CA ILE A 488 -18.01 2.74 72.29
C ILE A 488 -18.62 3.63 73.40
N ASN A 489 -19.89 3.48 73.72
CA ASN A 489 -20.72 4.07 74.73
C ASN A 489 -20.33 5.51 75.13
N THR A 490 -20.51 6.45 74.22
CA THR A 490 -20.25 7.90 74.44
C THR A 490 -21.52 8.69 74.09
N SER A 491 -21.65 9.94 74.63
CA SER A 491 -22.79 10.81 74.29
C SER A 491 -22.92 11.10 72.79
N GLU A 492 -21.85 11.04 72.04
CA GLU A 492 -21.89 11.15 70.55
C GLU A 492 -22.46 9.88 69.93
N SER A 493 -22.15 8.67 70.44
CA SER A 493 -22.66 7.41 69.89
C SER A 493 -24.20 7.29 70.12
N GLU A 494 -24.75 7.86 71.19
CA GLU A 494 -26.20 7.90 71.45
C GLU A 494 -26.96 8.64 70.33
N LYS A 495 -26.39 9.74 69.82
CA LYS A 495 -26.96 10.46 68.66
C LYS A 495 -27.09 9.58 67.42
N TYR A 496 -26.04 8.78 67.16
CA TYR A 496 -26.03 7.88 66.00
C TYR A 496 -26.98 6.69 66.18
N VAL A 497 -27.12 6.17 67.40
CA VAL A 497 -28.08 5.12 67.71
C VAL A 497 -29.49 5.60 67.38
N LEU A 498 -29.90 6.82 67.84
CA LEU A 498 -31.18 7.40 67.52
C LEU A 498 -31.41 7.58 66.00
N ALA A 499 -30.37 7.94 65.26
CA ALA A 499 -30.45 8.03 63.81
C ALA A 499 -30.64 6.65 63.17
N LEU A 500 -29.98 5.62 63.67
CA LEU A 500 -30.14 4.24 63.22
C LEU A 500 -31.53 3.69 63.51
N ASP A 501 -32.11 4.01 64.68
CA ASP A 501 -33.48 3.61 65.03
C ASP A 501 -34.50 4.14 64.00
N ILE A 502 -34.31 5.34 63.50
CA ILE A 502 -35.16 5.94 62.44
C ILE A 502 -35.04 5.15 61.15
N PHE A 503 -33.81 4.81 60.73
CA PHE A 503 -33.61 4.02 59.50
C PHE A 503 -34.12 2.58 59.64
N GLU A 504 -33.89 1.92 60.77
CA GLU A 504 -34.41 0.56 61.07
C GLU A 504 -35.94 0.56 61.03
N ASN A 505 -36.63 1.51 61.64
CA ASN A 505 -38.05 1.66 61.56
C ASN A 505 -38.54 1.90 60.11
N GLU A 506 -37.84 2.68 59.33
CA GLU A 506 -38.17 2.94 57.92
C GLU A 506 -37.97 1.69 57.07
N LEU A 507 -36.90 0.92 57.27
CA LEU A 507 -36.63 -0.36 56.56
C LEU A 507 -37.67 -1.44 56.91
N ASN A 508 -38.21 -1.47 58.13
CA ASN A 508 -39.19 -2.46 58.59
C ASN A 508 -40.66 -2.11 58.25
N ASN A 509 -40.99 -0.85 58.08
CA ASN A 509 -42.38 -0.39 57.88
C ASN A 509 -42.65 0.09 56.47
N GLU A 510 -42.01 1.17 56.04
CA GLU A 510 -42.28 1.83 54.74
C GLU A 510 -40.96 2.42 54.16
N ILE A 511 -40.37 1.74 53.22
CA ILE A 511 -39.13 2.18 52.56
C ILE A 511 -39.42 3.27 51.54
N LYS A 512 -38.74 4.38 51.63
CA LYS A 512 -38.79 5.48 50.67
C LYS A 512 -37.75 5.26 49.57
N ALA A 513 -37.96 5.85 48.41
CA ALA A 513 -37.07 5.70 47.27
C ALA A 513 -35.63 6.23 47.51
N ASP A 514 -35.45 7.09 48.49
CA ASP A 514 -34.17 7.71 48.85
C ASP A 514 -33.54 7.13 50.14
N THR A 515 -34.16 6.15 50.81
CA THR A 515 -33.74 5.59 52.10
C THR A 515 -32.29 5.11 52.05
N GLU A 516 -31.91 4.31 51.06
CA GLU A 516 -30.54 3.80 50.89
C GLU A 516 -29.54 4.95 50.71
N GLN A 517 -29.86 5.95 49.92
CA GLN A 517 -28.99 7.10 49.64
C GLN A 517 -28.78 7.97 50.91
N ARG A 518 -29.85 8.18 51.68
CA ARG A 518 -29.77 8.94 52.95
C ARG A 518 -28.95 8.15 53.96
N PHE A 519 -29.13 6.85 54.07
CA PHE A 519 -28.35 6.01 54.96
C PHE A 519 -26.84 5.99 54.54
N GLN A 520 -26.55 5.84 53.27
CA GLN A 520 -25.19 5.92 52.74
C GLN A 520 -24.54 7.27 53.05
N ARG A 521 -25.28 8.38 52.93
CA ARG A 521 -24.77 9.71 53.29
C ARG A 521 -24.42 9.81 54.77
N LEU A 522 -25.33 9.37 55.65
CA LEU A 522 -25.12 9.34 57.07
C LEU A 522 -23.84 8.50 57.43
N LEU A 523 -23.66 7.38 56.81
CA LEU A 523 -22.48 6.53 57.00
C LEU A 523 -21.20 7.25 56.57
N ARG A 524 -21.18 7.81 55.38
CA ARG A 524 -20.01 8.46 54.80
C ARG A 524 -19.61 9.75 55.53
N GLU A 525 -20.58 10.59 55.85
CA GLU A 525 -20.32 11.93 56.36
C GLU A 525 -20.16 11.98 57.86
N GLU A 526 -20.83 11.10 58.58
CA GLU A 526 -20.85 11.16 60.06
C GLU A 526 -20.32 9.90 60.75
N ILE A 527 -20.90 8.74 60.44
CA ILE A 527 -20.64 7.49 61.21
C ILE A 527 -19.24 6.94 60.95
N HIS A 528 -18.84 6.78 59.70
CA HIS A 528 -17.52 6.22 59.37
C HIS A 528 -16.38 7.08 59.84
N PRO A 529 -16.37 8.43 59.71
CA PRO A 529 -15.34 9.28 60.29
C PRO A 529 -15.29 9.18 61.81
N PHE A 530 -16.47 9.12 62.49
CA PHE A 530 -16.53 8.95 63.92
C PHE A 530 -15.88 7.63 64.39
N ILE A 531 -16.23 6.52 63.77
CA ILE A 531 -15.71 5.19 64.07
C ILE A 531 -14.20 5.11 63.77
N GLN A 532 -13.74 5.67 62.69
CA GLN A 532 -12.33 5.72 62.31
C GLN A 532 -11.50 6.54 63.33
N GLY A 533 -12.02 7.66 63.82
CA GLY A 533 -11.40 8.45 64.84
C GLY A 533 -11.19 7.70 66.17
N LYS A 534 -12.02 6.70 66.47
CA LYS A 534 -11.85 5.82 67.65
C LYS A 534 -10.73 4.80 67.49
N LEU A 535 -10.29 4.47 66.26
CA LEU A 535 -9.10 3.62 66.05
C LEU A 535 -7.79 4.32 66.41
N GLU A 536 -7.75 5.65 66.37
CA GLU A 536 -6.57 6.46 66.68
C GLU A 536 -6.41 6.74 68.17
N ILE A 537 -7.47 6.63 68.96
CA ILE A 537 -7.47 6.88 70.42
C ILE A 537 -7.19 5.55 71.13
N LYS A 538 -6.68 5.61 72.37
CA LYS A 538 -6.49 4.44 73.27
C LYS A 538 -7.81 3.72 73.58
N THR A 539 -8.26 2.90 72.65
CA THR A 539 -9.45 2.02 72.76
C THR A 539 -8.96 0.61 73.09
N ASP A 540 -9.76 -0.20 73.74
CA ASP A 540 -9.45 -1.61 73.99
C ASP A 540 -9.29 -2.44 72.74
N GLU A 541 -8.45 -3.46 72.74
CA GLU A 541 -8.15 -4.31 71.58
C GLU A 541 -9.40 -5.02 71.03
N LYS A 542 -10.38 -5.31 71.83
CA LYS A 542 -11.63 -5.92 71.42
C LYS A 542 -12.47 -5.00 70.55
N THR A 543 -12.59 -3.73 70.90
CA THR A 543 -13.30 -2.72 70.13
C THR A 543 -12.57 -2.42 68.83
N LYS A 544 -11.25 -2.32 68.84
CA LYS A 544 -10.44 -2.17 67.62
C LYS A 544 -10.64 -3.32 66.65
N LEU A 545 -10.67 -4.56 67.13
CA LEU A 545 -10.89 -5.72 66.28
C LEU A 545 -12.31 -5.70 65.64
N LYS A 546 -13.33 -5.34 66.39
CA LYS A 546 -14.70 -5.20 65.87
C LYS A 546 -14.80 -4.08 64.81
N ILE A 547 -14.17 -2.94 65.01
CA ILE A 547 -14.12 -1.86 64.02
C ILE A 547 -13.45 -2.33 62.73
N LYS A 548 -12.32 -3.04 62.80
CA LYS A 548 -11.66 -3.59 61.63
C LYS A 548 -12.54 -4.61 60.90
N ASN A 549 -13.23 -5.46 61.62
CA ASN A 549 -14.15 -6.46 61.05
C ASN A 549 -15.34 -5.76 60.36
N TYR A 550 -15.87 -4.69 60.92
CA TYR A 550 -16.92 -3.91 60.28
C TYR A 550 -16.45 -3.33 58.96
N PHE A 551 -15.33 -2.62 58.94
CA PHE A 551 -14.80 -2.04 57.70
C PHE A 551 -14.37 -3.08 56.65
N SER A 552 -14.06 -4.30 57.06
CA SER A 552 -13.77 -5.39 56.10
C SER A 552 -15.00 -5.86 55.34
N GLN A 553 -16.20 -5.59 55.85
CA GLN A 553 -17.48 -5.92 55.21
C GLN A 553 -18.07 -4.76 54.39
N VAL A 554 -17.58 -3.54 54.62
CA VAL A 554 -18.04 -2.33 53.92
C VAL A 554 -17.49 -2.35 52.48
N PHE A 555 -18.38 -2.21 51.51
CA PHE A 555 -17.96 -2.09 50.11
C PHE A 555 -17.45 -0.67 49.84
N THR A 556 -16.20 -0.56 49.40
CA THR A 556 -15.47 0.71 49.30
C THR A 556 -16.06 1.74 48.35
N GLN A 557 -16.92 1.31 47.41
CA GLN A 557 -17.52 2.21 46.40
C GLN A 557 -18.76 2.94 46.93
N ASN A 558 -19.53 2.31 47.85
CA ASN A 558 -20.79 2.88 48.33
C ASN A 558 -20.97 2.94 49.85
N ASP A 559 -19.96 2.58 50.63
CA ASP A 559 -19.97 2.60 52.12
C ASP A 559 -21.02 1.68 52.79
N LEU A 560 -21.64 0.78 52.00
CA LEU A 560 -22.69 -0.15 52.47
C LEU A 560 -22.16 -1.57 52.57
N PHE A 561 -22.84 -2.43 53.32
CA PHE A 561 -22.68 -3.88 53.19
C PHE A 561 -23.28 -4.33 51.87
N TYR A 562 -22.62 -5.27 51.21
CA TYR A 562 -22.98 -5.73 49.85
C TYR A 562 -22.81 -7.24 49.67
N ALA A 563 -22.61 -8.00 50.71
CA ALA A 563 -22.29 -9.44 50.62
C ALA A 563 -23.41 -10.27 50.00
N ASN A 564 -24.66 -10.01 50.41
CA ASN A 564 -25.82 -10.75 49.91
C ASN A 564 -26.14 -10.35 48.50
N ARG A 565 -26.14 -9.03 48.20
CA ARG A 565 -26.32 -8.53 46.82
C ARG A 565 -25.20 -9.01 45.90
N LYS A 566 -23.94 -9.05 46.34
CA LYS A 566 -22.81 -9.60 45.59
C LYS A 566 -23.07 -11.07 45.23
N SER A 567 -23.51 -11.89 46.17
CA SER A 567 -23.83 -13.29 45.90
C SER A 567 -24.93 -13.46 44.87
N LEU A 568 -25.92 -12.55 44.85
CA LEU A 568 -26.94 -12.51 43.81
C LEU A 568 -26.35 -12.12 42.44
N ASP A 569 -25.57 -11.02 42.40
CA ASP A 569 -24.95 -10.54 41.15
C ASP A 569 -23.97 -11.56 40.53
N ASP A 570 -23.22 -12.27 41.39
CA ASP A 570 -22.36 -13.38 40.97
C ASP A 570 -23.19 -14.53 40.40
N SER A 571 -24.31 -14.88 41.06
CA SER A 571 -25.25 -15.92 40.59
C SER A 571 -25.91 -15.52 39.27
N ILE A 572 -26.40 -14.29 39.11
CA ILE A 572 -26.94 -13.74 37.85
C ILE A 572 -25.90 -13.78 36.75
N THR A 573 -24.68 -13.36 37.05
CA THR A 573 -23.57 -13.33 36.09
C THR A 573 -23.25 -14.74 35.58
N LEU A 574 -23.24 -15.74 36.50
CA LEU A 574 -22.97 -17.13 36.17
C LEU A 574 -24.08 -17.73 35.31
N VAL A 575 -25.35 -17.46 35.64
CA VAL A 575 -26.51 -17.85 34.81
C VAL A 575 -26.40 -17.24 33.40
N ASN A 576 -26.25 -15.93 33.32
CA ASN A 576 -26.18 -15.22 32.03
C ASN A 576 -25.05 -15.75 31.15
N ARG A 577 -23.87 -16.00 31.72
CA ARG A 577 -22.76 -16.58 30.99
C ARG A 577 -23.10 -17.97 30.43
N LYS A 578 -23.67 -18.85 31.26
CA LYS A 578 -24.04 -20.19 30.84
C LYS A 578 -25.09 -20.19 29.74
N LEU A 579 -26.14 -19.37 29.86
CA LEU A 579 -27.20 -19.23 28.85
C LEU A 579 -26.65 -18.66 27.55
N ALA A 580 -25.77 -17.63 27.64
CA ALA A 580 -25.12 -17.05 26.49
C ALA A 580 -24.25 -18.04 25.73
N ASP A 581 -23.41 -18.81 26.43
CA ASP A 581 -22.54 -19.85 25.83
C ASP A 581 -23.37 -20.87 25.03
N ILE A 582 -24.50 -21.29 25.58
CA ILE A 582 -25.41 -22.23 24.91
C ILE A 582 -26.02 -21.61 23.66
N LEU A 583 -26.46 -20.35 23.76
CA LEU A 583 -27.07 -19.65 22.65
C LEU A 583 -26.07 -19.42 21.53
N ASP A 584 -24.86 -18.92 21.84
CA ASP A 584 -23.82 -18.65 20.88
C ASP A 584 -23.35 -19.89 20.13
N GLU A 585 -23.19 -21.06 20.85
CA GLU A 585 -22.89 -22.36 20.22
C GLU A 585 -23.97 -22.77 19.21
N ASN A 586 -25.24 -22.60 19.57
CA ASN A 586 -26.33 -23.03 18.71
C ASN A 586 -26.60 -22.02 17.59
N GLN A 587 -26.27 -20.72 17.78
CA GLN A 587 -26.39 -19.67 16.77
C GLN A 587 -25.54 -19.96 15.54
N LEU A 588 -24.32 -20.49 15.70
CA LEU A 588 -23.48 -20.91 14.58
C LEU A 588 -24.20 -21.89 13.66
N LYS A 589 -24.92 -22.85 14.23
CA LYS A 589 -25.72 -23.83 13.47
C LYS A 589 -26.95 -23.20 12.81
N ALA A 590 -27.52 -22.18 13.42
CA ALA A 590 -28.62 -21.43 12.81
C ALA A 590 -28.20 -20.64 11.57
N GLN A 591 -27.01 -20.08 11.57
CA GLN A 591 -26.44 -19.41 10.39
C GLN A 591 -26.27 -20.37 9.20
N GLU A 592 -26.01 -21.67 9.45
CA GLU A 592 -25.91 -22.69 8.39
C GLU A 592 -27.27 -22.99 7.75
N ILE A 593 -28.39 -22.84 8.50
CA ILE A 593 -29.74 -23.01 7.95
C ILE A 593 -30.06 -21.91 6.97
N PHE A 594 -29.83 -20.67 7.36
CA PHE A 594 -29.95 -19.48 6.54
C PHE A 594 -29.24 -18.31 7.21
N PRO A 595 -28.38 -17.55 6.51
CA PRO A 595 -27.75 -16.37 7.05
C PRO A 595 -28.80 -15.33 7.49
N HIS A 596 -28.67 -14.84 8.70
CA HIS A 596 -29.61 -13.87 9.28
C HIS A 596 -28.90 -12.89 10.21
N TYR A 597 -29.48 -11.72 10.41
CA TYR A 597 -29.00 -10.76 11.39
C TYR A 597 -29.41 -11.24 12.78
N PHE A 598 -28.47 -11.23 13.72
CA PHE A 598 -28.63 -11.73 15.08
C PHE A 598 -28.14 -10.68 16.07
N GLU A 599 -28.97 -10.42 17.09
CA GLU A 599 -28.63 -9.57 18.21
C GLU A 599 -28.88 -10.34 19.52
N ARG A 600 -27.97 -10.14 20.47
CA ARG A 600 -28.10 -10.64 21.82
C ARG A 600 -27.95 -9.51 22.82
N PHE A 601 -28.92 -9.34 23.71
CA PHE A 601 -28.90 -8.37 24.76
C PHE A 601 -28.72 -9.03 26.12
N LYS A 602 -28.00 -8.36 27.00
CA LYS A 602 -27.78 -8.75 28.40
C LYS A 602 -28.76 -7.96 29.25
N SER A 603 -29.69 -8.66 29.89
CA SER A 603 -30.55 -8.17 30.97
C SER A 603 -30.20 -8.92 32.26
N ASP A 604 -31.17 -9.08 33.20
CA ASP A 604 -31.05 -10.10 34.27
C ASP A 604 -31.29 -11.53 33.71
N GLY A 605 -31.09 -11.72 32.41
CA GLY A 605 -31.20 -12.90 31.62
C GLY A 605 -30.53 -12.73 30.28
N VAL A 606 -30.95 -13.47 29.26
CA VAL A 606 -30.48 -13.40 27.90
C VAL A 606 -31.64 -13.23 26.93
N GLU A 607 -31.66 -12.08 26.23
CA GLU A 607 -32.58 -11.81 25.13
C GLU A 607 -31.85 -12.01 23.81
N HIS A 608 -32.53 -12.53 22.80
CA HIS A 608 -32.01 -12.64 21.45
C HIS A 608 -33.07 -12.41 20.38
N ASN A 609 -32.63 -11.72 19.32
CA ASN A 609 -33.46 -11.34 18.19
C ASN A 609 -32.81 -11.83 16.88
N LEU A 610 -33.58 -12.47 16.02
CA LEU A 610 -33.18 -12.84 14.68
C LEU A 610 -34.03 -12.09 13.68
N PHE A 611 -33.39 -11.56 12.63
CA PHE A 611 -34.10 -10.93 11.51
C PHE A 611 -33.73 -11.68 10.23
N ILE A 612 -34.72 -12.23 9.56
CA ILE A 612 -34.53 -13.21 8.49
C ILE A 612 -35.28 -12.74 7.25
N GLY A 613 -34.63 -12.80 6.09
CA GLY A 613 -35.31 -12.45 4.83
C GLY A 613 -34.36 -12.49 3.63
N GLN A 614 -34.95 -12.50 2.43
CA GLN A 614 -34.20 -12.49 1.17
C GLN A 614 -33.18 -11.36 1.09
N ASN A 615 -33.49 -10.20 1.70
CA ASN A 615 -32.60 -9.02 1.67
C ASN A 615 -31.34 -9.14 2.54
N ILE A 616 -31.28 -10.12 3.46
CA ILE A 616 -30.07 -10.44 4.25
C ILE A 616 -29.08 -11.28 3.41
N ALA A 617 -29.60 -12.28 2.70
CA ALA A 617 -28.80 -13.19 1.86
C ALA A 617 -29.42 -13.26 0.45
N PRO A 618 -29.15 -12.26 -0.41
CA PRO A 618 -29.79 -12.16 -1.73
C PRO A 618 -29.46 -13.32 -2.67
N ASP A 619 -28.33 -13.96 -2.50
CA ASP A 619 -27.84 -15.06 -3.34
C ASP A 619 -28.46 -16.41 -3.01
N LEU A 620 -29.20 -16.50 -1.88
CA LEU A 620 -29.87 -17.72 -1.44
C LEU A 620 -31.39 -17.59 -1.61
N SER A 621 -32.05 -18.68 -1.98
CA SER A 621 -33.52 -18.68 -2.08
C SER A 621 -34.18 -18.70 -0.69
N PHE A 622 -34.96 -17.70 -0.37
CA PHE A 622 -35.73 -17.58 0.88
C PHE A 622 -37.12 -18.15 0.74
N SER A 623 -37.56 -18.95 1.72
CA SER A 623 -38.89 -19.57 1.74
C SER A 623 -39.48 -19.61 3.16
N SER A 624 -40.79 -19.76 3.25
CA SER A 624 -41.50 -19.98 4.55
C SER A 624 -41.01 -21.19 5.32
N LYS A 625 -40.46 -22.19 4.63
CA LYS A 625 -39.88 -23.39 5.25
C LYS A 625 -38.66 -23.02 6.11
N ILE A 626 -37.79 -22.13 5.63
CA ILE A 626 -36.62 -21.63 6.37
C ILE A 626 -37.06 -20.95 7.66
N VAL A 627 -38.09 -20.10 7.62
CA VAL A 627 -38.66 -19.47 8.82
C VAL A 627 -39.13 -20.51 9.82
N SER A 628 -39.81 -21.59 9.35
CA SER A 628 -40.28 -22.64 10.21
C SER A 628 -39.14 -23.46 10.84
N GLU A 629 -38.08 -23.71 10.08
CA GLU A 629 -36.87 -24.40 10.58
C GLU A 629 -36.14 -23.55 11.64
N LEU A 630 -36.02 -22.24 11.45
CA LEU A 630 -35.40 -21.35 12.42
C LEU A 630 -36.29 -21.14 13.67
N ARG A 631 -37.62 -21.12 13.56
CA ARG A 631 -38.53 -21.15 14.72
C ARG A 631 -38.37 -22.43 15.52
N TYR A 632 -38.24 -23.58 14.83
CA TYR A 632 -37.99 -24.84 15.48
C TYR A 632 -36.62 -24.88 16.18
N TRP A 633 -35.59 -24.34 15.52
CA TRP A 633 -34.28 -24.17 16.12
C TRP A 633 -34.36 -23.29 17.39
N GLN A 634 -35.06 -22.15 17.34
CA GLN A 634 -35.23 -21.25 18.47
C GLN A 634 -35.90 -21.96 19.66
N LEU A 635 -37.00 -22.69 19.43
CA LEU A 635 -37.66 -23.47 20.44
C LEU A 635 -36.73 -24.53 21.06
N LYS A 636 -36.00 -25.26 20.21
CA LYS A 636 -35.07 -26.29 20.66
C LYS A 636 -33.93 -25.70 21.49
N THR A 637 -33.43 -24.55 21.11
CA THR A 637 -32.34 -23.85 21.82
C THR A 637 -32.84 -23.41 23.20
N ILE A 638 -34.00 -22.81 23.28
CA ILE A 638 -34.59 -22.39 24.57
C ILE A 638 -34.84 -23.60 25.48
N CYS A 639 -35.42 -24.70 24.96
CA CYS A 639 -35.58 -25.92 25.74
C CYS A 639 -34.23 -26.49 26.24
N LYS A 640 -33.16 -26.35 25.45
CA LYS A 640 -31.80 -26.73 25.89
C LYS A 640 -31.32 -25.79 27.00
N MET A 641 -31.52 -24.49 26.88
CA MET A 641 -31.16 -23.50 27.91
C MET A 641 -31.86 -23.78 29.22
N GLU A 642 -33.17 -23.99 29.19
CA GLU A 642 -33.98 -24.35 30.38
C GLU A 642 -33.48 -25.64 31.04
N ARG A 643 -33.26 -26.70 30.28
CA ARG A 643 -32.76 -27.98 30.80
C ARG A 643 -31.38 -27.84 31.42
N GLU A 644 -30.46 -27.19 30.76
CA GLU A 644 -29.11 -27.00 31.28
C GLU A 644 -29.12 -26.08 32.53
N PHE A 645 -30.00 -25.11 32.58
CA PHE A 645 -30.19 -24.29 33.78
C PHE A 645 -30.69 -25.14 34.95
N GLN A 646 -31.69 -26.02 34.75
CA GLN A 646 -32.20 -26.91 35.81
C GLN A 646 -31.10 -27.81 36.39
N ASN A 647 -30.19 -28.31 35.52
CA ASN A 647 -29.07 -29.16 35.96
C ASN A 647 -28.01 -28.38 36.75
N PHE A 648 -27.95 -27.10 36.60
CA PHE A 648 -26.88 -26.24 37.12
C PHE A 648 -27.34 -25.39 38.30
N LYS A 649 -28.65 -25.09 38.46
CA LYS A 649 -29.17 -24.16 39.47
C LYS A 649 -28.81 -24.49 40.91
N GLU A 650 -28.56 -25.73 41.23
CA GLU A 650 -28.16 -26.18 42.58
C GLU A 650 -26.73 -25.69 42.95
N ASN A 651 -25.93 -25.28 41.98
CA ASN A 651 -24.57 -24.76 42.21
C ASN A 651 -24.59 -23.24 42.45
N LEU A 652 -25.72 -22.58 42.42
CA LEU A 652 -25.84 -21.14 42.66
C LEU A 652 -25.81 -20.81 44.15
N SER A 653 -25.13 -19.77 44.53
CA SER A 653 -25.07 -19.27 45.91
C SER A 653 -26.43 -18.77 46.37
N ILE A 654 -27.20 -18.20 45.48
CA ILE A 654 -28.59 -17.74 45.69
C ILE A 654 -29.50 -18.59 44.78
N PRO A 655 -30.56 -19.20 45.29
CA PRO A 655 -31.48 -19.95 44.46
C PRO A 655 -32.25 -19.05 43.52
N LEU A 656 -32.03 -19.27 42.20
CA LEU A 656 -32.69 -18.58 41.12
C LEU A 656 -33.54 -19.53 40.30
N ASP A 657 -34.53 -18.98 39.58
CA ASP A 657 -35.30 -19.65 38.55
C ASP A 657 -35.34 -18.77 37.32
N ILE A 658 -35.42 -19.39 36.14
CA ILE A 658 -35.60 -18.68 34.87
C ILE A 658 -37.00 -18.87 34.30
N ALA A 659 -37.42 -17.95 33.48
CA ALA A 659 -38.64 -18.03 32.68
C ALA A 659 -38.31 -17.63 31.26
N SER A 660 -38.64 -18.50 30.29
CA SER A 660 -38.36 -18.25 28.88
C SER A 660 -39.64 -17.96 28.11
N LEU A 661 -39.57 -17.04 27.18
CA LEU A 661 -40.65 -16.66 26.29
C LEU A 661 -40.19 -16.62 24.85
N ILE A 662 -41.02 -17.11 23.93
CA ILE A 662 -40.85 -16.94 22.48
C ILE A 662 -42.04 -16.11 21.98
N PHE A 663 -41.76 -15.01 21.33
CA PHE A 663 -42.80 -14.18 20.72
C PHE A 663 -43.09 -14.66 19.30
N VAL A 664 -44.31 -14.96 19.02
CA VAL A 664 -44.77 -15.24 17.66
C VAL A 664 -45.24 -13.97 16.99
N TYR A 665 -44.33 -13.40 16.19
CA TYR A 665 -44.59 -12.16 15.45
C TYR A 665 -44.73 -12.48 13.97
N ASN A 666 -45.78 -12.02 13.32
CA ASN A 666 -46.11 -12.37 11.94
C ASN A 666 -45.91 -11.19 10.96
N GLU A 667 -45.78 -9.96 11.43
CA GLU A 667 -45.51 -8.83 10.57
C GLU A 667 -44.03 -8.76 10.19
N LYS A 668 -43.78 -8.25 9.00
CA LYS A 668 -42.43 -8.00 8.55
C LYS A 668 -41.95 -6.64 9.00
N VAL A 669 -40.65 -6.55 9.29
CA VAL A 669 -39.99 -5.33 9.76
C VAL A 669 -38.90 -4.89 8.81
N ASP A 670 -38.58 -3.62 8.83
CA ASP A 670 -37.44 -3.02 8.18
C ASP A 670 -36.41 -2.61 9.26
N ILE A 671 -35.16 -2.97 9.10
CA ILE A 671 -34.06 -2.59 10.00
C ILE A 671 -32.98 -1.80 9.27
#